data_f6dd4211733467e0d0441688429f1b1f
#
_entry.id   f6dd4211733467e0d0441688429f1b1f
#
_cell.length_a   1.000
_cell.length_b   1.000
_cell.length_c   1.000
_cell.angle_alpha   90.00
_cell.angle_beta   90.00
_cell.angle_gamma   90.00
#
_symmetry.space_group_name_H-M   'P 1'
#
loop_
_entity.id
_entity.type
_entity.pdbx_description
1 polymer ?
#
loop_
_entity_poly.entity_id
_entity_poly.type
_entity_poly.pdbx_seq_one_letter_code
_entity_poly.pdbx_strand_id
1 'polypeptide(L)'
;MDVSRRQFFKICAGGMAGTTVAALGFAPKQALAQARNYKLLRAKEIRNTCTYCSVGCGLLMYSLGDGAKNAREAIYHIEGDPDHPVSRGALCPKGAGLLDYVNSENRLRYPEYRAPGSDKWQRISWEEAFSRIAKLMKADRDANFIEKNEQGVTVNRWLSTGMLCASGASNETGMLTQKFARSLGMLAVDNQARVXHGPTVASLAPTFGRGAMTNHWVDIKNANVVMVMGGNAAEAHPVGFRWAMEAKNNNDATLIVVDPRFTRTASVADIYAPIRSGTDITFLSGVLRYLIENDKINAEYVKHYTNASLLVRDDFAFEDGLFSGYDAEKRQYDKSSWNYQFDENGYAKRDETLTHPRCVWNLLKEHVSRYTPDVVENICGTPKADFLKVCEVLASTSAPDRTTTFLYALGWTQHTVGAQNIRTMAMIQLLLGNMGMAGGGVNALRGHSNIQGLTDLGLLSTSLPGYLTLPSEKQVDLQSYLEANTPKATLAGQVNYWSNYPKFFVSLMKSFYGDAAQKENNWGYDWLPKWDQTYDVIKYFNMMDEGKVTGYFCQGFNPVASFPDKNKVVSCLSKLKYMVVIDPLVTETSTFWQNHGESNDVDPASIQTEVFRLPSTCFAEEDGSIANSGRWLQWHWKGQDALGEARNDGEILAGIYHHLRELYQAEGGKGVEPLMKMSWNYKQPHEPQSDEVAKENNGYALEDLYDANGVLIAKKGQLLSSFAHLRDDGTTASSCWIYTGSWTEQGNQMANRDNSDPSGLGNTLGWAWAWPLNRRVLYNRASADINGKPWDPKRMLIQWNGSKWTGNDIPDFGNAAPGTPTGPFIMQPEGMGRLFAINKMAEGPFPEHYEPIETPLGTNPLHPNVVSNPVVRLYEQDALRMGKKEQFPYVGTTYRLTEHFHTWTKHALLNAIAQPEQFVEISETLAAAKGINNGDRVTVSSKRGFIRAVAVVTRRLKPLNVNGQQVETVGIPIHWGFEGVARKGYIANTLTPNVGDANSQTPEYKAFLVNIEKA
;
A
#
# COMPACT_ATOMS: atom_id res chain seq x y z
N MET A 1 35.35 7.14 21.78
CA MET A 1 34.40 6.00 21.94
C MET A 1 33.07 6.55 22.37
N ASP A 2 32.15 6.61 21.44
CA ASP A 2 30.79 7.09 21.75
C ASP A 2 30.00 5.97 22.40
N VAL A 3 30.02 5.95 23.71
CA VAL A 3 29.29 4.93 24.46
C VAL A 3 27.96 5.55 24.89
N SER A 4 26.85 4.94 24.49
CA SER A 4 25.54 5.41 24.88
C SER A 4 25.40 5.36 26.41
N ARG A 5 24.50 6.19 26.95
CA ARG A 5 24.22 6.18 28.38
C ARG A 5 23.90 4.77 28.87
N ARG A 6 23.12 4.02 28.10
CA ARG A 6 22.74 2.65 28.46
C ARG A 6 23.94 1.71 28.44
N GLN A 7 24.78 1.81 27.40
CA GLN A 7 26.00 1.00 27.33
C GLN A 7 26.93 1.31 28.50
N PHE A 8 27.03 2.60 28.85
CA PHE A 8 27.83 3.01 29.99
C PHE A 8 27.34 2.33 31.28
N PHE A 9 26.01 2.39 31.53
CA PHE A 9 25.49 1.76 32.75
C PHE A 9 25.66 0.24 32.74
N LYS A 10 25.54 -0.41 31.59
CA LYS A 10 25.77 -1.84 31.48
C LYS A 10 27.24 -2.21 31.79
N ILE A 11 28.14 -1.41 31.26
CA ILE A 11 29.58 -1.61 31.52
C ILE A 11 29.89 -1.46 33.03
N CYS A 12 29.31 -0.40 33.62
CA CYS A 12 29.51 -0.14 35.05
C CYS A 12 28.97 -1.30 35.89
N ALA A 13 27.79 -1.79 35.57
CA ALA A 13 27.17 -2.86 36.34
C ALA A 13 27.85 -4.22 36.13
N GLY A 14 28.53 -4.37 35.00
CA GLY A 14 29.24 -5.62 34.66
C GLY A 14 30.54 -5.86 35.40
N GLY A 15 30.91 -4.98 36.31
CA GLY A 15 32.10 -5.19 37.09
C GLY A 15 33.39 -4.63 36.57
N MET A 16 33.36 -3.96 35.41
CA MET A 16 34.54 -3.26 34.91
C MET A 16 34.55 -1.81 35.38
N ALA A 17 33.83 -1.57 36.46
CA ALA A 17 33.48 -0.19 36.80
C ALA A 17 34.57 0.56 37.55
N GLY A 18 35.35 -0.13 38.36
CA GLY A 18 36.23 0.55 39.28
C GLY A 18 37.22 1.50 38.64
N THR A 19 38.11 0.97 37.86
CA THR A 19 39.19 1.75 37.24
C THR A 19 38.68 2.57 36.04
N THR A 20 37.79 2.00 35.26
CA THR A 20 37.30 2.66 34.06
C THR A 20 36.44 3.88 34.39
N VAL A 21 35.58 3.75 35.39
CA VAL A 21 34.71 4.84 35.82
C VAL A 21 35.53 5.97 36.44
N ALA A 22 36.52 5.64 37.22
CA ALA A 22 37.42 6.63 37.82
C ALA A 22 38.19 7.39 36.73
N ALA A 23 38.65 6.67 35.70
CA ALA A 23 39.36 7.26 34.57
C ALA A 23 38.49 8.21 33.78
N LEU A 24 37.17 7.99 33.76
CA LEU A 24 36.23 8.86 33.08
C LEU A 24 35.76 10.04 33.94
N GLY A 25 36.26 10.16 35.16
CA GLY A 25 35.97 11.28 36.06
C GLY A 25 34.68 11.16 36.83
N PHE A 26 34.14 9.97 36.95
CA PHE A 26 32.92 9.73 37.75
C PHE A 26 33.26 9.11 39.08
N ALA A 27 32.51 9.46 40.12
CA ALA A 27 32.65 8.79 41.41
C ALA A 27 32.19 7.35 41.29
N PRO A 28 33.08 6.34 41.49
CA PRO A 28 32.74 4.96 41.21
C PRO A 28 31.54 4.45 42.05
N LYS A 29 31.44 4.82 43.28
CA LYS A 29 30.32 4.37 44.11
C LYS A 29 28.98 4.90 43.64
N GLN A 30 28.92 6.17 43.24
CA GLN A 30 27.67 6.78 42.75
C GLN A 30 27.30 6.17 41.41
N ALA A 31 28.27 6.03 40.50
CA ALA A 31 28.01 5.45 39.19
C ALA A 31 27.52 4.00 39.32
N LEU A 32 28.11 3.25 40.19
CA LEU A 32 27.72 1.86 40.43
C LEU A 32 26.30 1.78 41.02
N ALA A 33 25.98 2.67 41.96
CA ALA A 33 24.64 2.70 42.55
C ALA A 33 23.59 3.05 41.48
N GLN A 34 23.91 4.00 40.62
CA GLN A 34 22.99 4.37 39.52
C GLN A 34 22.84 3.22 38.53
N ALA A 35 23.95 2.54 38.18
CA ALA A 35 23.92 1.41 37.29
C ALA A 35 23.05 0.28 37.83
N ARG A 36 23.16 0.01 39.14
CA ARG A 36 22.35 -1.03 39.75
C ARG A 36 20.86 -0.76 39.73
N ASN A 37 20.51 0.51 39.72
CA ASN A 37 19.11 0.93 39.68
C ASN A 37 18.59 1.21 38.28
N TYR A 38 19.45 1.03 37.25
CA TYR A 38 19.01 1.30 35.87
C TYR A 38 17.92 0.31 35.46
N LYS A 39 16.78 0.87 35.04
CA LYS A 39 15.57 0.11 34.72
C LYS A 39 15.81 -1.04 33.76
N LEU A 40 16.69 -0.84 32.76
CA LEU A 40 16.87 -1.82 31.66
C LEU A 40 18.09 -2.70 31.87
N LEU A 41 18.75 -2.65 33.02
CA LEU A 41 20.03 -3.34 33.22
C LEU A 41 19.93 -4.85 32.97
N ARG A 42 18.87 -5.48 33.46
CA ARG A 42 18.70 -6.93 33.37
C ARG A 42 17.81 -7.34 32.20
N ALA A 43 17.41 -6.40 31.40
CA ALA A 43 16.50 -6.67 30.31
C ALA A 43 17.22 -7.33 29.15
N LYS A 44 16.51 -8.22 28.48
CA LYS A 44 16.90 -8.75 27.19
C LYS A 44 16.48 -7.74 26.14
N GLU A 45 17.40 -7.34 25.26
CA GLU A 45 17.14 -6.33 24.23
C GLU A 45 16.88 -7.03 22.91
N ILE A 46 15.77 -6.72 22.27
CA ILE A 46 15.34 -7.36 21.03
C ILE A 46 15.01 -6.28 19.99
N ARG A 47 15.48 -6.45 18.76
CA ARG A 47 15.17 -5.56 17.66
C ARG A 47 13.85 -5.96 17.01
N ASN A 48 13.03 -4.93 16.72
CA ASN A 48 11.76 -5.12 16.05
C ASN A 48 11.49 -3.89 15.20
N THR A 49 10.33 -3.83 14.58
CA THR A 49 9.92 -2.68 13.76
C THR A 49 8.54 -2.22 14.21
N CYS A 50 8.31 -0.92 14.12
CA CYS A 50 7.02 -0.33 14.49
C CYS A 50 5.93 -0.90 13.59
N THR A 51 4.82 -1.30 14.20
CA THR A 51 3.72 -1.95 13.49
C THR A 51 2.75 -0.95 12.85
N TYR A 52 2.89 0.35 13.14
CA TYR A 52 1.89 1.31 12.69
C TYR A 52 2.12 1.73 11.24
N CYS A 53 2.83 2.83 11.00
CA CYS A 53 2.88 3.32 9.62
C CYS A 53 4.07 2.73 8.85
N SER A 54 4.07 2.98 7.56
CA SER A 54 4.98 2.37 6.60
C SER A 54 6.38 2.98 6.58
N VAL A 55 6.70 3.87 7.52
CA VAL A 55 8.09 4.26 7.72
C VAL A 55 8.90 3.07 8.18
N GLY A 56 8.27 2.21 9.00
CA GLY A 56 8.94 1.01 9.49
C GLY A 56 10.08 1.34 10.43
N CYS A 57 9.83 2.26 11.39
CA CYS A 57 10.85 2.69 12.35
C CYS A 57 11.41 1.51 13.12
N GLY A 58 12.72 1.55 13.40
CA GLY A 58 13.36 0.51 14.19
C GLY A 58 13.02 0.66 15.67
N LEU A 59 12.83 -0.48 16.32
CA LEU A 59 12.49 -0.54 17.75
C LEU A 59 13.54 -1.37 18.49
N LEU A 60 13.77 -0.99 19.74
CA LEU A 60 14.42 -1.83 20.73
C LEU A 60 13.35 -2.15 21.78
N MET A 61 13.05 -3.43 21.91
CA MET A 61 12.10 -3.91 22.91
C MET A 61 12.88 -4.57 24.04
N TYR A 62 12.46 -4.33 25.28
CA TYR A 62 13.16 -4.81 26.45
C TYR A 62 12.23 -5.72 27.25
N SER A 63 12.66 -6.98 27.45
CA SER A 63 11.84 -7.97 28.12
C SER A 63 12.57 -8.55 29.34
N LEU A 64 11.77 -9.04 30.29
CA LEU A 64 12.21 -9.83 31.41
C LEU A 64 11.48 -11.16 31.37
N GLY A 65 12.06 -12.17 31.99
CA GLY A 65 11.56 -13.53 32.00
C GLY A 65 12.47 -14.42 31.18
N ASP A 66 12.50 -15.67 31.49
CA ASP A 66 13.41 -16.63 30.83
C ASP A 66 12.67 -17.87 30.32
N GLY A 67 11.34 -17.83 30.35
CA GLY A 67 10.54 -18.96 29.88
C GLY A 67 10.44 -20.09 30.89
N ALA A 68 11.06 -19.97 32.06
CA ALA A 68 10.92 -20.96 33.09
C ALA A 68 9.50 -20.92 33.66
N LYS A 69 9.17 -21.94 34.42
CA LYS A 69 7.85 -22.03 35.06
C LYS A 69 7.58 -20.75 35.85
N ASN A 70 6.45 -20.10 35.55
CA ASN A 70 6.02 -18.85 36.19
C ASN A 70 6.89 -17.63 35.87
N ALA A 71 7.77 -17.76 34.88
CA ALA A 71 8.63 -16.65 34.47
C ALA A 71 8.43 -16.30 32.99
N ARG A 72 7.19 -15.96 32.65
CA ARG A 72 6.79 -15.59 31.27
C ARG A 72 7.64 -14.40 30.77
N GLU A 73 8.13 -14.50 29.54
CA GLU A 73 8.81 -13.37 28.92
C GLU A 73 7.79 -12.26 28.62
N ALA A 74 8.07 -11.06 29.12
CA ALA A 74 7.16 -9.93 28.96
C ALA A 74 7.94 -8.65 28.71
N ILE A 75 7.50 -7.90 27.73
CA ILE A 75 8.08 -6.61 27.37
C ILE A 75 7.59 -5.54 28.36
N TYR A 76 8.53 -4.73 28.87
CA TYR A 76 8.17 -3.68 29.80
C TYR A 76 8.71 -2.30 29.39
N HIS A 77 9.40 -2.23 28.22
CA HIS A 77 9.90 -0.96 27.70
C HIS A 77 10.16 -1.10 26.20
N ILE A 78 9.78 -0.09 25.44
CA ILE A 78 10.05 -0.01 24.01
C ILE A 78 10.62 1.38 23.71
N GLU A 79 11.68 1.43 22.92
CA GLU A 79 12.25 2.71 22.47
C GLU A 79 12.73 2.56 21.03
N GLY A 80 13.09 3.67 20.40
CA GLY A 80 13.60 3.66 19.04
C GLY A 80 15.01 3.11 18.98
N ASP A 81 15.31 2.44 17.86
CA ASP A 81 16.64 1.87 17.61
C ASP A 81 17.55 2.95 17.01
N PRO A 82 18.57 3.42 17.75
CA PRO A 82 19.42 4.49 17.23
C PRO A 82 20.27 4.06 16.02
N ASP A 83 20.44 2.77 15.79
CA ASP A 83 21.21 2.27 14.65
C ASP A 83 20.40 2.28 13.36
N HIS A 84 19.07 2.40 13.44
CA HIS A 84 18.20 2.29 12.28
C HIS A 84 18.41 3.51 11.36
N PRO A 85 18.75 3.29 10.07
CA PRO A 85 19.10 4.43 9.21
C PRO A 85 17.95 5.41 8.96
N VAL A 86 16.71 4.93 8.92
CA VAL A 86 15.57 5.81 8.66
C VAL A 86 15.17 6.58 9.91
N SER A 87 14.97 5.89 11.03
CA SER A 87 14.39 6.52 12.22
C SER A 87 15.42 7.09 13.19
N ARG A 88 16.64 6.54 13.20
CA ARG A 88 17.75 7.05 14.01
C ARG A 88 17.35 7.24 15.48
N GLY A 89 16.60 6.28 16.03
CA GLY A 89 16.19 6.29 17.44
C GLY A 89 14.94 7.10 17.74
N ALA A 90 14.34 7.75 16.76
CA ALA A 90 13.14 8.55 17.00
C ALA A 90 11.88 7.70 16.92
N LEU A 91 10.89 8.05 17.74
CA LEU A 91 9.53 7.53 17.65
C LEU A 91 8.57 8.70 17.68
N CYS A 92 7.51 8.62 16.89
CA CYS A 92 6.43 9.59 16.92
C CYS A 92 5.47 9.24 18.06
N PRO A 93 4.46 10.07 18.33
CA PRO A 93 3.52 9.75 19.42
C PRO A 93 2.85 8.40 19.29
N LYS A 94 2.59 7.92 18.06
CA LYS A 94 2.00 6.59 17.85
C LYS A 94 2.98 5.51 18.33
N GLY A 95 4.23 5.59 17.85
CA GLY A 95 5.27 4.64 18.25
C GLY A 95 5.58 4.67 19.73
N ALA A 96 5.50 5.87 20.33
CA ALA A 96 5.72 6.01 21.77
C ALA A 96 4.66 5.25 22.58
N GLY A 97 3.47 5.03 22.00
CA GLY A 97 2.40 4.30 22.66
C GLY A 97 2.40 2.80 22.43
N LEU A 98 3.41 2.25 21.76
CA LEU A 98 3.39 0.83 21.40
C LEU A 98 3.32 -0.10 22.60
N LEU A 99 3.97 0.26 23.71
CA LEU A 99 3.89 -0.60 24.90
C LEU A 99 2.46 -0.68 25.43
N ASP A 100 1.72 0.42 25.35
CA ASP A 100 0.31 0.44 25.75
C ASP A 100 -0.54 -0.42 24.80
N TYR A 101 -0.18 -0.50 23.51
CA TYR A 101 -0.85 -1.41 22.60
C TYR A 101 -0.56 -2.85 23.00
N VAL A 102 0.71 -3.19 23.19
CA VAL A 102 1.09 -4.57 23.51
C VAL A 102 0.36 -5.06 24.75
N ASN A 103 0.19 -4.19 25.74
CA ASN A 103 -0.42 -4.54 27.01
C ASN A 103 -1.84 -3.99 27.20
N SER A 104 -2.50 -3.59 26.13
CA SER A 104 -3.84 -3.01 26.20
C SER A 104 -4.83 -3.96 26.84
N GLU A 105 -5.73 -3.39 27.65
CA GLU A 105 -6.83 -4.16 28.22
C GLU A 105 -7.76 -4.72 27.14
N ASN A 106 -7.71 -4.15 25.95
CA ASN A 106 -8.52 -4.60 24.81
C ASN A 106 -7.81 -5.63 23.93
N ARG A 107 -6.64 -6.15 24.39
CA ARG A 107 -6.02 -7.29 23.70
C ARG A 107 -6.90 -8.53 23.91
N LEU A 108 -7.15 -9.23 22.80
CA LEU A 108 -7.91 -10.49 22.84
C LEU A 108 -7.02 -11.59 23.41
N ARG A 109 -7.58 -12.45 24.28
CA ARG A 109 -6.79 -13.48 24.97
C ARG A 109 -7.32 -14.88 24.76
N TYR A 110 -8.61 -15.05 24.41
CA TYR A 110 -9.26 -16.36 24.32
C TYR A 110 -10.16 -16.41 23.11
N PRO A 111 -10.29 -17.59 22.47
CA PRO A 111 -11.30 -17.72 21.41
C PRO A 111 -12.69 -17.52 21.98
N GLU A 112 -13.52 -16.81 21.24
CA GLU A 112 -14.88 -16.49 21.66
C GLU A 112 -15.84 -16.69 20.50
N TYR A 113 -17.08 -17.04 20.83
CA TYR A 113 -18.12 -17.35 19.88
C TYR A 113 -19.38 -16.57 20.23
N ARG A 114 -19.98 -15.97 19.20
CA ARG A 114 -21.28 -15.32 19.32
C ARG A 114 -22.30 -16.12 18.51
N ALA A 115 -23.31 -16.68 19.20
CA ALA A 115 -24.36 -17.51 18.58
C ALA A 115 -25.36 -16.63 17.85
N PRO A 116 -26.08 -17.17 16.83
CA PRO A 116 -27.14 -16.41 16.16
C PRO A 116 -28.13 -15.82 17.17
N GLY A 117 -28.39 -14.53 17.03
CA GLY A 117 -29.35 -13.84 17.89
C GLY A 117 -28.87 -13.54 19.30
N SER A 118 -27.67 -13.94 19.65
CA SER A 118 -27.15 -13.74 21.01
C SER A 118 -26.69 -12.28 21.20
N ASP A 119 -26.78 -11.79 22.43
CA ASP A 119 -26.27 -10.49 22.81
C ASP A 119 -24.96 -10.57 23.61
N LYS A 120 -24.33 -11.74 23.64
CA LYS A 120 -23.12 -11.93 24.43
C LYS A 120 -22.16 -12.92 23.78
N TRP A 121 -20.91 -12.84 24.23
CA TRP A 121 -19.83 -13.76 23.82
C TRP A 121 -19.88 -15.00 24.72
N GLN A 122 -19.39 -16.12 24.14
CA GLN A 122 -19.21 -17.38 24.83
C GLN A 122 -17.77 -17.84 24.55
N ARG A 123 -17.02 -18.10 25.64
CA ARG A 123 -15.63 -18.57 25.45
C ARG A 123 -15.67 -20.04 24.97
N ILE A 124 -14.79 -20.34 23.99
CA ILE A 124 -14.67 -21.70 23.45
C ILE A 124 -13.20 -22.09 23.39
N SER A 125 -12.92 -23.35 23.17
CA SER A 125 -11.53 -23.81 22.96
C SER A 125 -11.11 -23.58 21.52
N TRP A 126 -9.79 -23.59 21.29
CA TRP A 126 -9.27 -23.54 19.92
C TRP A 126 -9.78 -24.74 19.09
N GLU A 127 -9.78 -25.91 19.67
CA GLU A 127 -10.24 -27.11 18.97
C GLU A 127 -11.70 -26.97 18.52
N GLU A 128 -12.55 -26.47 19.40
CA GLU A 128 -13.95 -26.23 19.07
C GLU A 128 -14.06 -25.18 17.97
N ALA A 129 -13.28 -24.08 18.06
CA ALA A 129 -13.32 -23.03 17.06
C ALA A 129 -12.92 -23.59 15.69
N PHE A 130 -11.79 -24.30 15.61
CA PHE A 130 -11.31 -24.84 14.33
C PHE A 130 -12.33 -25.83 13.75
N SER A 131 -12.85 -26.72 14.56
CA SER A 131 -13.80 -27.73 14.10
C SER A 131 -15.07 -27.07 13.54
N ARG A 132 -15.64 -26.13 14.28
CA ARG A 132 -16.90 -25.47 13.86
C ARG A 132 -16.68 -24.63 12.61
N ILE A 133 -15.59 -23.87 12.54
CA ILE A 133 -15.29 -23.05 11.37
C ILE A 133 -15.09 -23.94 10.15
N ALA A 134 -14.31 -25.01 10.28
CA ALA A 134 -14.06 -25.90 9.15
C ALA A 134 -15.36 -26.52 8.63
N LYS A 135 -16.28 -26.88 9.51
CA LYS A 135 -17.56 -27.45 9.10
C LYS A 135 -18.42 -26.42 8.36
N LEU A 136 -18.44 -25.19 8.84
CA LEU A 136 -19.18 -24.11 8.17
C LEU A 136 -18.59 -23.83 6.78
N MET A 137 -17.25 -23.77 6.68
CA MET A 137 -16.57 -23.54 5.42
C MET A 137 -16.88 -24.64 4.43
N LYS A 138 -16.77 -25.92 4.87
CA LYS A 138 -17.01 -27.04 3.99
C LYS A 138 -18.46 -27.05 3.48
N ALA A 139 -19.42 -26.81 4.37
CA ALA A 139 -20.83 -26.79 3.96
C ALA A 139 -21.08 -25.72 2.89
N ASP A 140 -20.54 -24.52 3.08
CA ASP A 140 -20.71 -23.45 2.12
C ASP A 140 -19.97 -23.75 0.82
N ARG A 141 -18.72 -24.24 0.93
CA ARG A 141 -17.91 -24.51 -0.26
C ARG A 141 -18.51 -25.61 -1.10
N ASP A 142 -18.93 -26.73 -0.49
CA ASP A 142 -19.54 -27.83 -1.22
C ASP A 142 -20.84 -27.41 -1.92
N ALA A 143 -21.60 -26.49 -1.30
CA ALA A 143 -22.86 -26.01 -1.89
C ALA A 143 -22.63 -25.06 -3.05
N ASN A 144 -21.50 -24.31 -3.06
CA ASN A 144 -21.35 -23.16 -3.96
C ASN A 144 -20.08 -23.16 -4.82
N PHE A 145 -19.19 -24.13 -4.63
CA PHE A 145 -17.94 -24.20 -5.40
C PHE A 145 -18.26 -24.42 -6.89
N ILE A 146 -17.60 -23.65 -7.74
CA ILE A 146 -17.75 -23.76 -9.20
C ILE A 146 -16.48 -24.40 -9.76
N GLU A 147 -16.57 -25.66 -10.12
CA GLU A 147 -15.44 -26.37 -10.70
C GLU A 147 -15.21 -25.94 -12.16
N LYS A 148 -16.31 -25.89 -12.94
CA LYS A 148 -16.23 -25.49 -14.35
C LYS A 148 -17.30 -24.43 -14.64
N ASN A 149 -16.97 -23.48 -15.52
CA ASN A 149 -17.91 -22.45 -15.90
C ASN A 149 -18.85 -22.98 -17.00
N GLU A 150 -19.71 -22.12 -17.52
CA GLU A 150 -20.72 -22.53 -18.52
C GLU A 150 -20.05 -22.99 -19.81
N GLN A 151 -18.85 -22.57 -20.10
CA GLN A 151 -18.12 -22.98 -21.31
C GLN A 151 -17.29 -24.25 -21.10
N GLY A 152 -17.36 -24.85 -19.90
CA GLY A 152 -16.62 -26.06 -19.59
C GLY A 152 -15.17 -25.85 -19.18
N VAL A 153 -14.76 -24.60 -18.95
CA VAL A 153 -13.41 -24.28 -18.51
C VAL A 153 -13.29 -24.56 -17.02
N THR A 154 -12.20 -25.24 -16.62
CA THR A 154 -11.92 -25.48 -15.20
C THR A 154 -11.57 -24.15 -14.53
N VAL A 155 -12.40 -23.67 -13.60
CA VAL A 155 -12.21 -22.39 -12.93
C VAL A 155 -12.00 -22.51 -11.43
N ASN A 156 -12.41 -23.58 -10.80
CA ASN A 156 -12.13 -23.94 -9.41
C ASN A 156 -12.24 -22.75 -8.46
N ARG A 157 -13.38 -22.04 -8.48
CA ARG A 157 -13.54 -20.84 -7.65
C ARG A 157 -14.65 -20.98 -6.61
N TRP A 158 -14.41 -20.38 -5.47
CA TRP A 158 -15.34 -20.35 -4.34
C TRP A 158 -15.63 -18.89 -4.04
N LEU A 159 -16.83 -18.42 -4.41
CA LEU A 159 -17.18 -17.00 -4.33
C LEU A 159 -18.00 -16.64 -3.10
N SER A 160 -18.60 -17.62 -2.42
CA SER A 160 -19.55 -17.33 -1.37
C SER A 160 -18.92 -17.09 0.00
N THR A 161 -17.62 -17.31 0.14
CA THR A 161 -16.86 -16.88 1.32
C THR A 161 -15.65 -16.10 0.84
N GLY A 162 -15.37 -14.97 1.50
CA GLY A 162 -14.26 -14.12 1.15
C GLY A 162 -13.38 -13.82 2.35
N MET A 163 -12.30 -13.08 2.11
CA MET A 163 -11.31 -12.84 3.15
C MET A 163 -10.66 -11.46 3.02
N LEU A 164 -10.56 -10.77 4.14
CA LEU A 164 -9.73 -9.58 4.28
C LEU A 164 -8.48 -9.95 5.07
N CYS A 165 -7.32 -9.56 4.56
CA CYS A 165 -6.02 -9.94 5.08
C CYS A 165 -5.33 -8.76 5.75
N ALA A 166 -4.53 -9.05 6.77
CA ALA A 166 -3.93 -8.03 7.61
C ALA A 166 -2.66 -7.43 6.99
N SER A 167 -2.66 -6.16 6.67
CA SER A 167 -1.43 -5.52 6.19
C SER A 167 -0.48 -5.14 7.32
N GLY A 168 -0.85 -5.40 8.57
CA GLY A 168 0.07 -5.29 9.70
C GLY A 168 0.76 -6.60 10.06
N ALA A 169 0.43 -7.70 9.36
CA ALA A 169 1.05 -9.00 9.61
C ALA A 169 2.37 -9.11 8.83
N SER A 170 3.17 -10.10 9.20
CA SER A 170 4.44 -10.34 8.52
C SER A 170 4.24 -10.87 7.10
N ASN A 171 5.28 -10.75 6.27
CA ASN A 171 5.27 -11.34 4.94
C ASN A 171 5.07 -12.85 5.00
N GLU A 172 5.65 -13.50 6.00
CA GLU A 172 5.58 -14.94 6.14
C GLU A 172 4.13 -15.38 6.43
N THR A 173 3.46 -14.66 7.33
CA THR A 173 2.03 -14.88 7.57
C THR A 173 1.23 -14.62 6.28
N GLY A 174 1.61 -13.59 5.54
CA GLY A 174 0.95 -13.28 4.27
C GLY A 174 1.05 -14.41 3.25
N MET A 175 2.20 -15.07 3.16
CA MET A 175 2.34 -16.19 2.23
C MET A 175 1.47 -17.36 2.65
N LEU A 176 1.41 -17.67 3.95
CA LEU A 176 0.51 -18.73 4.42
C LEU A 176 -0.94 -18.38 4.12
N THR A 177 -1.31 -17.12 4.26
CA THR A 177 -2.67 -16.66 3.93
C THR A 177 -2.95 -16.85 2.43
N GLN A 178 -1.98 -16.54 1.57
CA GLN A 178 -2.12 -16.70 0.12
C GLN A 178 -2.36 -18.18 -0.23
N LYS A 179 -1.55 -19.07 0.33
CA LYS A 179 -1.70 -20.50 0.09
C LYS A 179 -3.07 -21.00 0.57
N PHE A 180 -3.47 -20.58 1.76
CA PHE A 180 -4.78 -20.90 2.34
C PHE A 180 -5.91 -20.49 1.38
N ALA A 181 -5.93 -19.20 1.00
CA ALA A 181 -7.04 -18.66 0.23
C ALA A 181 -7.10 -19.24 -1.19
N ARG A 182 -5.95 -19.34 -1.87
CA ARG A 182 -5.97 -19.78 -3.27
C ARG A 182 -6.23 -21.26 -3.42
N SER A 183 -5.75 -22.07 -2.48
CA SER A 183 -6.05 -23.50 -2.54
C SER A 183 -7.53 -23.80 -2.32
N LEU A 184 -8.22 -22.93 -1.58
CA LEU A 184 -9.66 -23.03 -1.37
C LEU A 184 -10.47 -22.50 -2.55
N GLY A 185 -9.85 -21.74 -3.44
CA GLY A 185 -10.52 -21.17 -4.60
C GLY A 185 -11.07 -19.79 -4.37
N MET A 186 -10.67 -19.12 -3.30
CA MET A 186 -11.16 -17.77 -3.01
C MET A 186 -10.66 -16.76 -4.02
N LEU A 187 -11.56 -15.92 -4.52
CA LEU A 187 -11.24 -14.75 -5.36
C LEU A 187 -11.56 -13.45 -4.64
N ALA A 188 -12.47 -13.47 -3.68
CA ALA A 188 -12.78 -12.27 -2.89
C ALA A 188 -11.77 -12.16 -1.75
N VAL A 189 -10.57 -11.73 -2.10
CA VAL A 189 -9.42 -11.61 -1.20
C VAL A 189 -8.88 -10.20 -1.35
N ASP A 190 -8.80 -9.44 -0.25
CA ASP A 190 -8.21 -8.10 -0.30
C ASP A 190 -7.46 -7.84 0.99
N ASN A 191 -6.55 -6.87 0.95
CA ASN A 191 -5.90 -6.35 2.14
C ASN A 191 -6.14 -4.84 2.20
N GLN A 192 -5.57 -4.16 3.19
CA GLN A 192 -5.83 -2.74 3.35
C GLN A 192 -5.40 -1.89 2.15
N ALA A 193 -4.56 -2.42 1.25
CA ALA A 193 -4.20 -1.69 0.04
C ALA A 193 -5.42 -1.36 -0.82
N ARG A 194 -6.45 -2.19 -0.77
CA ARG A 194 -7.67 -1.90 -1.53
C ARG A 194 -8.27 -0.55 -1.14
N VAL A 195 -8.20 -0.20 0.13
CA VAL A 195 -8.69 1.08 0.59
C VAL A 195 -7.60 2.13 0.80
N UNK A 196 -6.31 1.67 0.49
CA UNK A 196 -5.34 2.51 0.73
C UNK A 196 -4.72 2.97 -0.42
N HIS A 197 -3.76 2.16 -0.89
CA HIS A 197 -2.86 2.55 -1.99
C HIS A 197 -3.06 1.71 -3.27
N GLY A 198 -4.24 1.13 -3.45
CA GLY A 198 -4.57 0.45 -4.72
C GLY A 198 -4.25 1.32 -5.93
N PRO A 199 -4.63 2.61 -5.93
CA PRO A 199 -4.34 3.47 -7.07
C PRO A 199 -2.85 3.67 -7.36
N THR A 200 -1.96 3.53 -6.37
CA THR A 200 -0.52 3.61 -6.62
C THR A 200 -0.08 2.49 -7.56
N VAL A 201 -0.54 1.26 -7.29
CA VAL A 201 -0.22 0.12 -8.16
C VAL A 201 -0.85 0.34 -9.54
N ALA A 202 -2.13 0.74 -9.57
CA ALA A 202 -2.87 0.90 -10.83
C ALA A 202 -2.34 2.03 -11.71
N SER A 203 -1.63 2.99 -11.14
CA SER A 203 -1.13 4.15 -11.90
C SER A 203 0.34 4.02 -12.26
N LEU A 204 1.17 3.61 -11.30
CA LEU A 204 2.62 3.59 -11.55
C LEU A 204 3.05 2.37 -12.36
N ALA A 205 2.30 1.27 -12.30
CA ALA A 205 2.61 0.12 -13.14
C ALA A 205 2.43 0.46 -14.63
N PRO A 206 1.30 1.06 -15.07
CA PRO A 206 1.20 1.49 -16.47
C PRO A 206 2.20 2.58 -16.86
N THR A 207 2.66 3.38 -15.90
CA THR A 207 3.55 4.51 -16.19
C THR A 207 5.02 4.10 -16.23
N PHE A 208 5.46 3.36 -15.23
CA PHE A 208 6.89 2.99 -15.08
C PHE A 208 7.16 1.50 -15.17
N GLY A 209 6.13 0.68 -15.00
CA GLY A 209 6.26 -0.77 -15.01
C GLY A 209 6.04 -1.43 -13.66
N ARG A 210 6.09 -0.67 -12.55
CA ARG A 210 5.84 -1.23 -11.22
C ARG A 210 5.22 -0.17 -10.31
N GLY A 211 4.26 -0.58 -9.51
CA GLY A 211 3.54 0.33 -8.63
C GLY A 211 4.08 0.32 -7.21
N ALA A 212 5.19 1.00 -7.00
CA ALA A 212 5.83 1.10 -5.70
C ALA A 212 6.57 2.42 -5.57
N MET A 213 6.89 2.80 -4.35
CA MET A 213 7.77 3.93 -4.08
C MET A 213 9.09 3.71 -4.82
N THR A 214 9.49 4.67 -5.63
CA THR A 214 10.66 4.46 -6.49
C THR A 214 11.98 4.73 -5.76
N ASN A 215 11.94 5.57 -4.75
CA ASN A 215 13.12 5.91 -3.96
C ASN A 215 12.93 5.34 -2.55
N HIS A 216 13.41 6.02 -1.51
CA HIS A 216 13.23 5.55 -0.13
C HIS A 216 13.30 6.73 0.83
N TRP A 217 13.03 6.47 2.11
CA TRP A 217 12.86 7.56 3.08
C TRP A 217 14.10 8.44 3.20
N VAL A 218 15.28 7.84 3.35
CA VAL A 218 16.50 8.62 3.58
C VAL A 218 16.85 9.43 2.34
N ASP A 219 16.55 8.91 1.15
CA ASP A 219 16.85 9.58 -0.10
C ASP A 219 16.19 10.94 -0.23
N ILE A 220 15.08 11.17 0.49
CA ILE A 220 14.38 12.46 0.42
C ILE A 220 15.35 13.62 0.74
N LYS A 221 16.32 13.39 1.62
CA LYS A 221 17.30 14.43 1.99
C LYS A 221 18.10 14.97 0.81
N ASN A 222 18.18 14.20 -0.27
CA ASN A 222 18.98 14.56 -1.44
C ASN A 222 18.26 15.53 -2.39
N ALA A 223 16.98 15.78 -2.19
CA ALA A 223 16.15 16.58 -3.09
C ALA A 223 16.48 18.06 -3.01
N ASN A 224 16.31 18.79 -4.13
CA ASN A 224 16.37 20.24 -4.17
C ASN A 224 15.00 20.87 -3.93
N VAL A 225 13.94 20.16 -4.28
CA VAL A 225 12.56 20.55 -4.00
C VAL A 225 11.83 19.33 -3.46
N VAL A 226 11.11 19.50 -2.37
CA VAL A 226 10.23 18.45 -1.82
C VAL A 226 8.81 18.98 -1.94
N MET A 227 7.96 18.23 -2.66
CA MET A 227 6.56 18.62 -2.79
C MET A 227 5.69 17.59 -2.11
N VAL A 228 4.92 18.02 -1.12
CA VAL A 228 3.95 17.17 -0.43
C VAL A 228 2.56 17.57 -0.91
N MET A 229 1.89 16.67 -1.59
CA MET A 229 0.54 16.88 -2.11
C MET A 229 -0.17 15.54 -2.06
N GLY A 230 -1.44 15.54 -1.69
CA GLY A 230 -2.16 14.29 -1.52
C GLY A 230 -1.74 13.52 -0.27
N GLY A 231 -1.14 14.19 0.69
CA GLY A 231 -0.70 13.57 1.92
C GLY A 231 -0.35 14.62 2.97
N ASN A 232 -0.22 14.17 4.21
CA ASN A 232 0.11 15.03 5.35
C ASN A 232 1.24 14.35 6.13
N ALA A 233 2.43 14.39 5.54
CA ALA A 233 3.55 13.55 5.98
C ALA A 233 4.02 13.86 7.40
N ALA A 234 3.99 15.12 7.82
CA ALA A 234 4.44 15.50 9.17
C ALA A 234 3.56 14.88 10.25
N GLU A 235 2.29 14.59 9.94
CA GLU A 235 1.36 14.01 10.91
C GLU A 235 1.16 12.51 10.71
N ALA A 236 1.06 12.06 9.48
CA ALA A 236 0.80 10.64 9.21
C ALA A 236 2.07 9.78 9.24
N HIS A 237 3.22 10.37 8.86
CA HIS A 237 4.51 9.66 8.79
C HIS A 237 5.62 10.50 9.44
N PRO A 238 5.47 10.86 10.73
CA PRO A 238 6.29 11.93 11.31
C PRO A 238 7.80 11.68 11.25
N VAL A 239 8.22 10.47 11.57
CA VAL A 239 9.67 10.17 11.62
C VAL A 239 10.26 10.17 10.20
N GLY A 240 9.50 9.67 9.22
CA GLY A 240 9.93 9.73 7.81
C GLY A 240 9.99 11.17 7.30
N PHE A 241 9.07 12.02 7.75
CA PHE A 241 9.05 13.42 7.32
C PHE A 241 10.29 14.19 7.76
N ARG A 242 10.99 13.70 8.77
CA ARG A 242 12.25 14.32 9.19
C ARG A 242 13.25 14.41 8.05
N TRP A 243 13.19 13.50 7.08
CA TRP A 243 14.10 13.55 5.93
C TRP A 243 13.77 14.70 4.99
N ALA A 244 12.50 15.10 4.90
CA ALA A 244 12.15 16.33 4.19
C ALA A 244 12.70 17.57 4.92
N MET A 245 12.64 17.56 6.25
CA MET A 245 13.25 18.64 7.02
C MET A 245 14.77 18.64 6.89
N GLU A 246 15.37 17.46 6.79
CA GLU A 246 16.81 17.34 6.52
C GLU A 246 17.16 17.97 5.18
N ALA A 247 16.35 17.69 4.13
CA ALA A 247 16.56 18.30 2.82
C ALA A 247 16.49 19.82 2.91
N LYS A 248 15.48 20.33 3.63
CA LYS A 248 15.28 21.77 3.77
C LYS A 248 16.43 22.43 4.55
N ASN A 249 16.83 21.84 5.67
CA ASN A 249 17.79 22.45 6.57
C ASN A 249 19.24 22.28 6.14
N ASN A 250 19.56 21.15 5.51
CA ASN A 250 20.94 20.78 5.21
C ASN A 250 21.27 20.71 3.73
N ASN A 251 20.26 20.78 2.85
CA ASN A 251 20.47 20.75 1.40
C ASN A 251 19.78 21.94 0.71
N ASP A 252 19.37 22.91 1.49
CA ASP A 252 18.73 24.15 0.99
C ASP A 252 17.53 23.86 0.08
N ALA A 253 16.79 22.80 0.37
CA ALA A 253 15.63 22.44 -0.44
C ALA A 253 14.44 23.34 -0.15
N THR A 254 13.61 23.57 -1.18
CA THR A 254 12.33 24.25 -1.01
C THR A 254 11.25 23.22 -0.73
N LEU A 255 10.46 23.45 0.31
CA LEU A 255 9.35 22.57 0.65
C LEU A 255 8.04 23.21 0.23
N ILE A 256 7.30 22.50 -0.63
CA ILE A 256 6.00 22.93 -1.15
C ILE A 256 4.93 22.02 -0.57
N VAL A 257 3.82 22.59 -0.11
CA VAL A 257 2.66 21.82 0.33
C VAL A 257 1.41 22.32 -0.38
N VAL A 258 0.66 21.41 -0.98
CA VAL A 258 -0.65 21.69 -1.60
C VAL A 258 -1.66 20.77 -0.90
N ASP A 259 -2.66 21.37 -0.25
CA ASP A 259 -3.58 20.60 0.59
C ASP A 259 -4.87 21.41 0.81
N PRO A 260 -6.02 20.77 0.89
CA PRO A 260 -7.24 21.51 1.24
C PRO A 260 -7.22 22.12 2.64
N ARG A 261 -6.40 21.61 3.52
CA ARG A 261 -6.30 22.06 4.91
C ARG A 261 -4.86 22.50 5.19
N PHE A 262 -4.69 23.56 5.97
CA PHE A 262 -3.37 23.99 6.41
C PHE A 262 -2.93 23.07 7.55
N THR A 263 -2.05 22.14 7.23
CA THR A 263 -1.63 21.04 8.10
C THR A 263 -0.35 21.37 8.84
N ARG A 264 0.07 20.48 9.74
CA ARG A 264 1.39 20.63 10.36
C ARG A 264 2.50 20.54 9.31
N THR A 265 2.28 19.76 8.25
CA THR A 265 3.23 19.74 7.12
C THR A 265 3.30 21.13 6.48
N ALA A 266 2.15 21.76 6.25
CA ALA A 266 2.09 23.11 5.69
C ALA A 266 2.77 24.14 6.57
N SER A 267 2.72 23.94 7.90
CA SER A 267 3.26 24.93 8.82
C SER A 267 4.79 25.09 8.74
N VAL A 268 5.48 24.13 8.16
CA VAL A 268 6.94 24.21 7.96
C VAL A 268 7.31 24.35 6.48
N ALA A 269 6.32 24.55 5.62
CA ALA A 269 6.56 24.69 4.19
C ALA A 269 7.05 26.11 3.85
N ASP A 270 7.81 26.21 2.78
CA ASP A 270 8.18 27.49 2.20
C ASP A 270 7.03 28.06 1.38
N ILE A 271 6.25 27.18 0.74
CA ILE A 271 5.10 27.57 -0.07
C ILE A 271 3.95 26.68 0.29
N TYR A 272 2.80 27.27 0.57
CA TYR A 272 1.53 26.55 0.78
C TYR A 272 0.51 27.07 -0.22
N ALA A 273 -0.18 26.14 -0.91
CA ALA A 273 -1.27 26.48 -1.80
C ALA A 273 -2.50 25.67 -1.40
N PRO A 274 -3.64 26.31 -1.17
CA PRO A 274 -4.88 25.59 -0.90
C PRO A 274 -5.45 25.01 -2.20
N ILE A 275 -6.23 23.93 -2.07
CA ILE A 275 -6.85 23.29 -3.23
C ILE A 275 -8.20 22.70 -2.82
N ARG A 276 -9.16 22.72 -3.72
CA ARG A 276 -10.43 22.05 -3.49
C ARG A 276 -10.23 20.53 -3.64
N SER A 277 -10.72 19.75 -2.68
CA SER A 277 -10.64 18.29 -2.76
C SER A 277 -11.23 17.78 -4.06
N GLY A 278 -10.50 16.89 -4.72
CA GLY A 278 -10.95 16.25 -5.95
C GLY A 278 -10.52 16.95 -7.23
N THR A 279 -9.64 17.97 -7.14
CA THR A 279 -9.24 18.72 -8.32
C THR A 279 -7.73 18.64 -8.61
N ASP A 280 -7.08 17.62 -8.08
CA ASP A 280 -5.63 17.50 -8.17
C ASP A 280 -5.16 17.35 -9.63
N ILE A 281 -5.93 16.64 -10.47
CA ILE A 281 -5.56 16.48 -11.88
C ILE A 281 -5.51 17.85 -12.57
N THR A 282 -6.47 18.73 -12.27
CA THR A 282 -6.46 20.08 -12.86
C THR A 282 -5.20 20.84 -12.47
N PHE A 283 -4.87 20.82 -11.17
CA PHE A 283 -3.65 21.50 -10.66
C PHE A 283 -2.41 20.96 -11.36
N LEU A 284 -2.26 19.63 -11.35
CA LEU A 284 -1.06 18.98 -11.87
C LEU A 284 -0.97 19.06 -13.41
N SER A 285 -2.12 19.01 -14.11
CA SER A 285 -2.13 19.21 -15.56
C SER A 285 -1.76 20.65 -15.91
N GLY A 286 -2.13 21.58 -15.05
CA GLY A 286 -1.67 22.96 -15.19
C GLY A 286 -0.16 23.08 -15.05
N VAL A 287 0.43 22.29 -14.16
CA VAL A 287 1.89 22.23 -14.03
C VAL A 287 2.52 21.65 -15.29
N LEU A 288 1.95 20.55 -15.81
CA LEU A 288 2.45 19.99 -17.08
C LEU A 288 2.44 21.03 -18.19
N ARG A 289 1.33 21.75 -18.33
CA ARG A 289 1.22 22.80 -19.35
C ARG A 289 2.28 23.87 -19.16
N TYR A 290 2.47 24.33 -17.91
CA TYR A 290 3.48 25.35 -17.61
C TYR A 290 4.87 24.89 -18.02
N LEU A 291 5.23 23.66 -17.67
CA LEU A 291 6.57 23.14 -17.99
C LEU A 291 6.77 23.06 -19.51
N ILE A 292 5.77 22.58 -20.23
CA ILE A 292 5.86 22.44 -21.69
C ILE A 292 5.93 23.82 -22.37
N GLU A 293 5.05 24.73 -22.01
CA GLU A 293 4.96 26.03 -22.69
C GLU A 293 6.16 26.93 -22.40
N ASN A 294 6.80 26.74 -21.25
CA ASN A 294 7.98 27.54 -20.90
C ASN A 294 9.29 26.79 -21.17
N ASP A 295 9.19 25.63 -21.83
CA ASP A 295 10.37 24.82 -22.19
C ASP A 295 11.20 24.42 -20.94
N LYS A 296 10.51 24.13 -19.84
CA LYS A 296 11.15 23.76 -18.58
C LYS A 296 11.07 22.26 -18.39
N ILE A 297 11.77 21.55 -19.28
CA ILE A 297 11.84 20.08 -19.26
C ILE A 297 13.30 19.68 -19.43
N ASN A 298 13.61 18.42 -19.05
CA ASN A 298 14.89 17.84 -19.43
C ASN A 298 14.68 17.19 -20.79
N ALA A 299 15.02 17.91 -21.86
CA ALA A 299 14.67 17.52 -23.22
C ALA A 299 15.31 16.19 -23.64
N GLU A 300 16.55 15.93 -23.24
CA GLU A 300 17.23 14.69 -23.58
C GLU A 300 16.58 13.50 -22.87
N TYR A 301 16.21 13.68 -21.61
CA TYR A 301 15.52 12.65 -20.83
C TYR A 301 14.16 12.32 -21.45
N VAL A 302 13.37 13.36 -21.78
CA VAL A 302 12.06 13.19 -22.38
C VAL A 302 12.16 12.43 -23.70
N LYS A 303 13.12 12.84 -24.55
CA LYS A 303 13.31 12.25 -25.87
C LYS A 303 13.69 10.77 -25.79
N HIS A 304 14.60 10.42 -24.89
CA HIS A 304 15.21 9.08 -24.88
C HIS A 304 14.59 8.13 -23.88
N TYR A 305 14.01 8.63 -22.76
CA TYR A 305 13.57 7.78 -21.66
C TYR A 305 12.07 7.76 -21.49
N THR A 306 11.30 8.48 -22.32
CA THR A 306 9.85 8.44 -22.30
C THR A 306 9.31 8.05 -23.66
N ASN A 307 8.02 7.72 -23.72
CA ASN A 307 7.41 7.39 -25.00
C ASN A 307 6.96 8.62 -25.81
N ALA A 308 7.53 9.79 -25.47
CA ALA A 308 7.20 11.03 -26.18
C ALA A 308 7.35 10.93 -27.70
N SER A 309 8.37 10.17 -28.16
CA SER A 309 8.67 10.06 -29.58
C SER A 309 7.86 9.00 -30.32
N LEU A 310 7.09 8.18 -29.60
CA LEU A 310 6.36 7.08 -30.25
C LEU A 310 5.05 7.59 -30.87
N LEU A 311 4.68 7.04 -32.02
CA LEU A 311 3.51 7.48 -32.78
C LEU A 311 2.26 6.73 -32.35
N VAL A 312 1.18 7.45 -32.13
CA VAL A 312 -0.12 6.92 -31.67
C VAL A 312 -1.02 6.71 -32.90
N ARG A 313 -1.85 5.69 -32.82
CA ARG A 313 -2.81 5.34 -33.89
C ARG A 313 -3.63 6.55 -34.31
N ASP A 314 -3.95 6.62 -35.60
CA ASP A 314 -4.71 7.73 -36.16
C ASP A 314 -6.13 7.81 -35.61
N ASP A 315 -6.70 6.69 -35.12
CA ASP A 315 -8.07 6.68 -34.64
C ASP A 315 -8.18 7.05 -33.13
N PHE A 316 -7.06 7.34 -32.48
CA PHE A 316 -7.12 7.87 -31.13
C PHE A 316 -7.62 9.33 -31.17
N ALA A 317 -8.56 9.66 -30.30
CA ALA A 317 -9.12 11.02 -30.23
C ALA A 317 -9.62 11.32 -28.83
N PHE A 318 -9.81 12.60 -28.56
CA PHE A 318 -10.41 13.09 -27.31
C PHE A 318 -11.34 14.26 -27.66
N GLU A 319 -12.58 14.21 -27.20
CA GLU A 319 -13.55 15.27 -27.47
C GLU A 319 -14.57 15.34 -26.33
N ASP A 320 -14.81 16.55 -25.83
CA ASP A 320 -15.85 16.82 -24.83
C ASP A 320 -15.76 15.90 -23.60
N GLY A 321 -14.55 15.69 -23.12
CA GLY A 321 -14.35 14.91 -21.90
C GLY A 321 -14.29 13.40 -22.09
N LEU A 322 -14.39 12.92 -23.32
CA LEU A 322 -14.36 11.48 -23.62
C LEU A 322 -13.27 11.16 -24.61
N PHE A 323 -12.57 10.05 -24.33
CA PHE A 323 -11.60 9.50 -25.26
C PHE A 323 -12.32 8.59 -26.28
N SER A 324 -11.63 8.31 -27.38
CA SER A 324 -12.18 7.42 -28.41
C SER A 324 -12.45 6.02 -27.84
N GLY A 325 -13.53 5.41 -28.29
CA GLY A 325 -13.89 4.06 -27.90
C GLY A 325 -14.92 3.96 -26.77
N TYR A 326 -15.48 5.09 -26.35
CA TYR A 326 -16.41 5.07 -25.20
C TYR A 326 -17.74 4.39 -25.55
N ASP A 327 -18.18 3.49 -24.68
CA ASP A 327 -19.49 2.83 -24.76
C ASP A 327 -20.32 3.33 -23.58
N ALA A 328 -21.26 4.24 -23.88
CA ALA A 328 -22.08 4.88 -22.85
C ALA A 328 -23.00 3.90 -22.12
N GLU A 329 -23.46 2.87 -22.82
CA GLU A 329 -24.35 1.88 -22.21
C GLU A 329 -23.61 1.03 -21.16
N LYS A 330 -22.39 0.59 -21.49
CA LYS A 330 -21.57 -0.24 -20.61
C LYS A 330 -20.73 0.59 -19.66
N ARG A 331 -20.61 1.90 -19.87
CA ARG A 331 -19.76 2.80 -19.12
C ARG A 331 -18.32 2.29 -19.08
N GLN A 332 -17.81 1.98 -20.25
CA GLN A 332 -16.42 1.50 -20.39
C GLN A 332 -15.90 1.85 -21.77
N TYR A 333 -14.59 1.71 -21.95
CA TYR A 333 -13.92 2.02 -23.20
C TYR A 333 -13.47 0.76 -23.93
N ASP A 334 -13.62 0.78 -25.26
CA ASP A 334 -12.85 -0.06 -26.15
C ASP A 334 -11.51 0.67 -26.34
N LYS A 335 -10.44 0.10 -25.84
CA LYS A 335 -9.14 0.78 -25.74
C LYS A 335 -8.24 0.52 -26.95
N SER A 336 -8.75 -0.10 -28.01
CA SER A 336 -7.91 -0.49 -29.14
C SER A 336 -7.22 0.69 -29.81
N SER A 337 -7.86 1.89 -29.80
CA SER A 337 -7.26 3.08 -30.38
C SER A 337 -6.16 3.69 -29.49
N TRP A 338 -6.07 3.31 -28.22
CA TRP A 338 -5.06 3.84 -27.29
C TRP A 338 -3.78 3.01 -27.42
N ASN A 339 -3.14 3.07 -28.58
CA ASN A 339 -1.98 2.22 -28.84
C ASN A 339 -1.08 2.92 -29.84
N TYR A 340 0.08 2.33 -30.07
CA TYR A 340 1.05 2.86 -31.03
C TYR A 340 0.71 2.44 -32.45
N GLN A 341 1.29 3.16 -33.41
CA GLN A 341 1.40 2.70 -34.79
C GLN A 341 2.58 1.75 -34.87
N PHE A 342 2.39 0.58 -35.51
CA PHE A 342 3.44 -0.42 -35.62
C PHE A 342 3.90 -0.57 -37.07
N ASP A 343 5.19 -0.87 -37.22
CA ASP A 343 5.76 -1.14 -38.54
C ASP A 343 5.51 -2.59 -38.96
N GLU A 344 6.03 -3.00 -40.10
CA GLU A 344 5.81 -4.33 -40.64
C GLU A 344 6.43 -5.44 -39.78
N ASN A 345 7.38 -5.10 -38.90
CA ASN A 345 8.02 -6.03 -37.97
C ASN A 345 7.35 -6.07 -36.60
N GLY A 346 6.30 -5.28 -36.40
CA GLY A 346 5.59 -5.24 -35.14
C GLY A 346 6.20 -4.32 -34.11
N TYR A 347 7.12 -3.46 -34.49
CA TYR A 347 7.73 -2.50 -33.57
C TYR A 347 7.08 -1.13 -33.70
N ALA A 348 7.05 -0.38 -32.61
CA ALA A 348 6.42 0.94 -32.59
C ALA A 348 7.19 1.92 -33.50
N LYS A 349 6.44 2.66 -34.29
CA LYS A 349 7.01 3.75 -35.10
C LYS A 349 7.34 4.94 -34.19
N ARG A 350 8.38 5.68 -34.52
CA ARG A 350 8.79 6.80 -33.68
C ARG A 350 9.32 7.95 -34.52
N ASP A 351 9.24 9.14 -33.95
CA ASP A 351 9.83 10.36 -34.50
C ASP A 351 10.65 11.04 -33.42
N GLU A 352 11.96 10.84 -33.44
CA GLU A 352 12.84 11.38 -32.41
C GLU A 352 12.99 12.89 -32.49
N THR A 353 12.52 13.54 -33.59
CA THR A 353 12.50 14.98 -33.63
C THR A 353 11.33 15.62 -32.89
N LEU A 354 10.34 14.78 -32.46
CA LEU A 354 9.15 15.20 -31.73
C LEU A 354 8.30 16.21 -32.49
N THR A 355 8.33 16.16 -33.86
CA THR A 355 7.57 17.09 -34.70
C THR A 355 6.32 16.45 -35.33
N HIS A 356 6.26 15.13 -35.41
CA HIS A 356 5.10 14.45 -36.00
C HIS A 356 3.84 14.73 -35.17
N PRO A 357 2.72 15.13 -35.80
CA PRO A 357 1.53 15.47 -35.02
C PRO A 357 0.92 14.31 -34.23
N ARG A 358 1.23 13.07 -34.62
CA ARG A 358 0.73 11.90 -33.88
C ARG A 358 1.72 11.34 -32.87
N CYS A 359 2.88 11.95 -32.67
CA CYS A 359 3.74 11.48 -31.58
C CYS A 359 3.13 11.88 -30.25
N VAL A 360 3.40 11.05 -29.24
CA VAL A 360 2.85 11.24 -27.89
C VAL A 360 3.09 12.66 -27.40
N TRP A 361 4.28 13.22 -27.69
CA TRP A 361 4.64 14.55 -27.23
C TRP A 361 3.64 15.61 -27.68
N ASN A 362 3.31 15.62 -28.96
CA ASN A 362 2.41 16.65 -29.51
C ASN A 362 0.96 16.41 -29.08
N LEU A 363 0.56 15.16 -28.92
CA LEU A 363 -0.77 14.86 -28.37
C LEU A 363 -0.88 15.32 -26.92
N LEU A 364 0.18 15.14 -26.12
CA LEU A 364 0.20 15.60 -24.74
C LEU A 364 0.12 17.13 -24.68
N LYS A 365 0.90 17.81 -25.50
CA LYS A 365 0.86 19.28 -25.56
C LYS A 365 -0.54 19.79 -25.82
N GLU A 366 -1.22 19.20 -26.80
CA GLU A 366 -2.58 19.60 -27.13
C GLU A 366 -3.51 19.31 -25.95
N HIS A 367 -3.39 18.14 -25.34
CA HIS A 367 -4.29 17.73 -24.28
C HIS A 367 -4.22 18.66 -23.06
N VAL A 368 -3.02 19.04 -22.62
CA VAL A 368 -2.89 19.89 -21.43
C VAL A 368 -3.04 21.37 -21.74
N SER A 369 -3.12 21.76 -23.01
CA SER A 369 -3.23 23.19 -23.39
C SER A 369 -4.43 23.88 -22.74
N ARG A 370 -5.47 23.12 -22.42
CA ARG A 370 -6.70 23.64 -21.81
C ARG A 370 -6.55 24.02 -20.33
N TYR A 371 -5.51 23.53 -19.69
CA TYR A 371 -5.32 23.74 -18.25
C TYR A 371 -4.49 25.00 -17.99
N THR A 372 -5.06 26.15 -18.37
CA THR A 372 -4.43 27.45 -18.15
C THR A 372 -4.42 27.80 -16.65
N PRO A 373 -3.58 28.76 -16.23
CA PRO A 373 -3.63 29.20 -14.84
C PRO A 373 -5.02 29.70 -14.40
N ASP A 374 -5.76 30.34 -15.30
CA ASP A 374 -7.13 30.79 -14.99
C ASP A 374 -8.05 29.61 -14.77
N VAL A 375 -7.92 28.56 -15.58
CA VAL A 375 -8.74 27.35 -15.42
C VAL A 375 -8.40 26.66 -14.10
N VAL A 376 -7.11 26.57 -13.77
CA VAL A 376 -6.69 25.98 -12.50
C VAL A 376 -7.31 26.75 -11.32
N GLU A 377 -7.24 28.05 -11.32
CA GLU A 377 -7.83 28.87 -10.26
C GLU A 377 -9.34 28.65 -10.19
N ASN A 378 -10.00 28.61 -11.33
CA ASN A 378 -11.46 28.48 -11.39
C ASN A 378 -11.95 27.13 -10.83
N ILE A 379 -11.24 26.05 -11.14
CA ILE A 379 -11.66 24.69 -10.74
C ILE A 379 -11.16 24.34 -9.34
N CYS A 380 -9.89 24.69 -9.05
CA CYS A 380 -9.24 24.28 -7.80
C CYS A 380 -9.49 25.24 -6.65
N GLY A 381 -9.83 26.50 -6.96
CA GLY A 381 -9.91 27.53 -5.92
C GLY A 381 -8.55 27.98 -5.44
N THR A 382 -7.49 27.49 -6.01
CA THR A 382 -6.12 27.91 -5.68
C THR A 382 -5.87 29.29 -6.26
N PRO A 383 -5.44 30.27 -5.48
CA PRO A 383 -5.11 31.57 -6.08
C PRO A 383 -4.05 31.41 -7.16
N LYS A 384 -4.27 32.08 -8.30
CA LYS A 384 -3.41 31.96 -9.45
C LYS A 384 -1.93 32.24 -9.11
N ALA A 385 -1.67 33.26 -8.28
CA ALA A 385 -0.30 33.59 -7.90
C ALA A 385 0.37 32.44 -7.17
N ASP A 386 -0.36 31.76 -6.28
CA ASP A 386 0.18 30.61 -5.54
C ASP A 386 0.49 29.44 -6.50
N PHE A 387 -0.41 29.18 -7.41
CA PHE A 387 -0.21 28.12 -8.42
C PHE A 387 1.03 28.41 -9.25
N LEU A 388 1.17 29.65 -9.75
CA LEU A 388 2.32 30.01 -10.59
C LEU A 388 3.63 29.92 -9.80
N LYS A 389 3.61 30.26 -8.50
CA LYS A 389 4.79 30.11 -7.66
C LYS A 389 5.24 28.66 -7.56
N VAL A 390 4.28 27.75 -7.39
CA VAL A 390 4.56 26.31 -7.36
C VAL A 390 5.18 25.89 -8.70
N CYS A 391 4.60 26.31 -9.82
CA CYS A 391 5.11 25.97 -11.16
C CYS A 391 6.56 26.45 -11.33
N GLU A 392 6.83 27.66 -10.90
CA GLU A 392 8.17 28.26 -11.05
C GLU A 392 9.22 27.45 -10.30
N VAL A 393 8.89 27.03 -9.06
CA VAL A 393 9.83 26.28 -8.25
C VAL A 393 10.05 24.88 -8.84
N LEU A 394 8.98 24.19 -9.25
CA LEU A 394 9.13 22.88 -9.88
C LEU A 394 9.96 22.98 -11.16
N ALA A 395 9.73 24.03 -11.93
CA ALA A 395 10.46 24.24 -13.20
C ALA A 395 11.97 24.35 -12.98
N SER A 396 12.41 24.81 -11.81
CA SER A 396 13.83 24.93 -11.52
C SER A 396 14.54 23.57 -11.52
N THR A 397 13.80 22.48 -11.39
CA THR A 397 14.40 21.15 -11.37
C THR A 397 14.34 20.46 -12.73
N SER A 398 14.06 21.19 -13.80
CA SER A 398 14.28 20.70 -15.15
C SER A 398 15.79 20.66 -15.49
N ALA A 399 16.61 21.40 -14.76
CA ALA A 399 18.06 21.33 -14.91
C ALA A 399 18.56 19.92 -14.54
N PRO A 400 19.48 19.34 -15.34
CA PRO A 400 19.85 17.94 -15.14
C PRO A 400 20.41 17.60 -13.76
N ASP A 401 21.01 18.58 -13.08
CA ASP A 401 21.64 18.37 -11.78
C ASP A 401 20.77 18.80 -10.60
N ARG A 402 19.45 18.99 -10.81
CA ARG A 402 18.53 19.37 -9.75
C ARG A 402 17.30 18.48 -9.80
N THR A 403 16.74 18.15 -8.64
CA THR A 403 15.60 17.25 -8.59
C THR A 403 14.49 17.75 -7.67
N THR A 404 13.26 17.45 -8.05
CA THR A 404 12.08 17.47 -7.19
C THR A 404 11.78 16.03 -6.78
N THR A 405 11.41 15.84 -5.52
CA THR A 405 10.79 14.58 -5.09
C THR A 405 9.36 14.86 -4.61
N PHE A 406 8.44 13.96 -4.92
CA PHE A 406 7.05 14.06 -4.50
C PHE A 406 6.77 13.08 -3.37
N LEU A 407 6.04 13.56 -2.34
CA LEU A 407 5.52 12.73 -1.27
C LEU A 407 4.00 12.82 -1.31
N TYR A 408 3.34 11.68 -1.39
CA TYR A 408 1.87 11.64 -1.39
C TYR A 408 1.38 10.42 -0.63
N ALA A 409 0.09 10.42 -0.30
CA ALA A 409 -0.53 9.31 0.40
C ALA A 409 -2.01 9.23 0.00
N LEU A 410 -2.88 9.03 0.97
CA LEU A 410 -4.28 8.75 0.73
C LEU A 410 -5.07 9.95 0.18
N GLY A 411 -4.54 11.17 0.34
CA GLY A 411 -5.19 12.33 -0.23
C GLY A 411 -5.26 12.31 -1.75
N TRP A 412 -4.42 11.53 -2.40
CA TRP A 412 -4.54 11.28 -3.83
C TRP A 412 -5.25 9.98 -4.14
N THR A 413 -4.95 8.92 -3.37
CA THR A 413 -5.45 7.59 -3.74
C THR A 413 -6.96 7.45 -3.51
N GLN A 414 -7.50 8.13 -2.52
CA GLN A 414 -8.88 7.89 -2.08
C GLN A 414 -9.88 8.82 -2.77
N HIS A 415 -9.85 8.79 -4.11
CA HIS A 415 -10.75 9.53 -4.98
C HIS A 415 -11.21 8.64 -6.13
N THR A 416 -12.33 8.97 -6.74
CA THR A 416 -12.79 8.26 -7.95
C THR A 416 -11.82 8.43 -9.13
N VAL A 417 -10.89 9.36 -9.02
CA VAL A 417 -9.84 9.59 -10.03
C VAL A 417 -8.45 9.34 -9.42
N GLY A 418 -8.37 8.53 -8.37
CA GLY A 418 -7.13 8.38 -7.61
C GLY A 418 -5.93 7.94 -8.42
N ALA A 419 -6.11 6.97 -9.31
CA ALA A 419 -4.99 6.49 -10.12
C ALA A 419 -4.47 7.59 -11.05
N GLN A 420 -5.36 8.39 -11.63
CA GLN A 420 -4.93 9.45 -12.54
C GLN A 420 -4.34 10.65 -11.81
N ASN A 421 -4.72 10.89 -10.55
CA ASN A 421 -4.00 11.88 -9.72
C ASN A 421 -2.50 11.55 -9.70
N ILE A 422 -2.20 10.30 -9.42
CA ILE A 422 -0.81 9.84 -9.27
C ILE A 422 -0.10 9.87 -10.63
N ARG A 423 -0.78 9.42 -11.69
CA ARG A 423 -0.19 9.42 -13.02
C ARG A 423 0.20 10.82 -13.47
N THR A 424 -0.65 11.82 -13.17
CA THR A 424 -0.35 13.19 -13.58
C THR A 424 0.97 13.65 -12.95
N MET A 425 1.16 13.36 -11.66
CA MET A 425 2.42 13.68 -10.96
C MET A 425 3.59 12.90 -11.56
N ALA A 426 3.37 11.63 -11.88
CA ALA A 426 4.43 10.80 -12.46
C ALA A 426 4.89 11.37 -13.81
N MET A 427 3.94 11.89 -14.60
CA MET A 427 4.26 12.54 -15.87
C MET A 427 5.11 13.80 -15.65
N ILE A 428 4.82 14.58 -14.60
CA ILE A 428 5.65 15.74 -14.26
C ILE A 428 7.09 15.30 -14.01
N GLN A 429 7.25 14.22 -13.23
CA GLN A 429 8.60 13.71 -12.92
C GLN A 429 9.34 13.23 -14.18
N LEU A 430 8.61 12.67 -15.15
CA LEU A 430 9.23 12.30 -16.43
C LEU A 430 9.68 13.52 -17.22
N LEU A 431 8.85 14.58 -17.26
CA LEU A 431 9.23 15.79 -18.00
C LEU A 431 10.46 16.48 -17.38
N LEU A 432 10.55 16.46 -16.05
CA LEU A 432 11.67 17.09 -15.35
C LEU A 432 12.93 16.22 -15.35
N GLY A 433 12.81 14.94 -15.71
CA GLY A 433 13.96 14.04 -15.70
C GLY A 433 14.33 13.59 -14.29
N ASN A 434 13.37 13.52 -13.39
CA ASN A 434 13.66 13.24 -11.98
C ASN A 434 13.52 11.76 -11.61
N MET A 435 13.00 10.91 -12.51
CA MET A 435 12.87 9.49 -12.21
C MET A 435 14.22 8.80 -12.27
N GLY A 436 14.48 7.94 -11.31
CA GLY A 436 15.73 7.20 -11.24
C GLY A 436 16.87 7.97 -10.58
N MET A 437 16.63 9.20 -10.18
CA MET A 437 17.63 10.09 -9.61
C MET A 437 17.62 10.05 -8.09
N ALA A 438 18.79 10.19 -7.48
CA ALA A 438 18.86 10.44 -6.04
C ALA A 438 18.15 11.78 -5.75
N GLY A 439 17.25 11.76 -4.77
CA GLY A 439 16.47 12.96 -4.45
C GLY A 439 15.39 13.31 -5.45
N GLY A 440 15.10 12.38 -6.34
CA GLY A 440 14.01 12.52 -7.30
C GLY A 440 12.92 11.52 -7.04
N GLY A 441 12.26 11.09 -8.12
CA GLY A 441 11.33 10.00 -8.06
C GLY A 441 10.00 10.31 -7.39
N VAL A 442 9.34 9.22 -6.99
CA VAL A 442 7.98 9.24 -6.48
C VAL A 442 7.95 8.49 -5.16
N ASN A 443 7.49 9.15 -4.10
CA ASN A 443 7.44 8.54 -2.78
C ASN A 443 5.97 8.35 -2.36
N ALA A 444 5.49 7.12 -2.56
CA ALA A 444 4.17 6.70 -2.11
C ALA A 444 4.27 6.35 -0.63
N LEU A 445 3.72 7.19 0.23
CA LEU A 445 3.79 6.98 1.68
C LEU A 445 2.63 6.08 2.09
N ARG A 446 2.90 4.78 2.17
CA ARG A 446 1.87 3.79 2.44
C ARG A 446 1.26 3.98 3.83
N GLY A 447 0.15 3.35 4.09
CA GLY A 447 -0.49 3.40 5.42
C GLY A 447 0.20 2.47 6.40
N HIS A 448 -0.25 1.23 6.45
CA HIS A 448 0.24 0.25 7.41
C HIS A 448 1.69 -0.16 7.16
N SER A 449 2.31 -0.68 8.20
CA SER A 449 3.74 -1.03 8.21
C SER A 449 4.13 -2.04 7.14
N ASN A 450 3.24 -2.96 6.77
CA ASN A 450 3.53 -3.99 5.79
C ASN A 450 2.54 -4.04 4.64
N ILE A 451 1.89 -2.92 4.35
CA ILE A 451 0.95 -2.89 3.23
C ILE A 451 1.69 -3.14 1.92
N GLN A 452 2.94 -2.68 1.82
CA GLN A 452 3.79 -2.96 0.66
C GLN A 452 4.01 -4.47 0.54
N GLY A 453 4.41 -5.13 1.63
CA GLY A 453 4.74 -6.55 1.60
C GLY A 453 3.55 -7.44 1.27
N LEU A 454 2.40 -7.21 1.89
CA LEU A 454 1.23 -8.06 1.61
C LEU A 454 0.70 -7.84 0.19
N THR A 455 0.88 -6.65 -0.36
CA THR A 455 0.56 -6.40 -1.76
C THR A 455 1.59 -7.08 -2.69
N ASP A 456 2.88 -7.03 -2.32
CA ASP A 456 3.93 -7.79 -3.02
C ASP A 456 3.57 -9.28 -3.10
N LEU A 457 2.93 -9.81 -2.05
CA LEU A 457 2.57 -11.23 -1.98
C LEU A 457 1.23 -11.54 -2.64
N GLY A 458 0.61 -10.56 -3.28
CA GLY A 458 -0.56 -10.79 -4.10
C GLY A 458 -1.87 -10.96 -3.35
N LEU A 459 -2.00 -10.41 -2.15
CA LEU A 459 -3.24 -10.56 -1.38
C LEU A 459 -4.29 -9.52 -1.81
N LEU A 460 -4.62 -9.57 -3.09
CA LEU A 460 -5.68 -8.81 -3.73
C LEU A 460 -6.43 -9.76 -4.68
N SER A 461 -7.63 -9.40 -5.06
CA SER A 461 -8.59 -10.30 -5.70
C SER A 461 -8.00 -11.17 -6.80
N THR A 462 -7.33 -10.57 -7.79
CA THR A 462 -6.85 -11.32 -8.96
C THR A 462 -5.34 -11.50 -8.99
N SER A 463 -4.67 -11.33 -7.83
CA SER A 463 -3.21 -11.27 -7.78
C SER A 463 -2.58 -12.55 -7.24
N LEU A 464 -1.34 -12.78 -7.67
CA LEU A 464 -0.44 -13.79 -7.14
C LEU A 464 0.83 -13.08 -6.65
N PRO A 465 1.67 -13.76 -5.87
CA PRO A 465 2.89 -13.12 -5.37
C PRO A 465 3.79 -12.59 -6.49
N GLY A 466 4.48 -11.50 -6.22
CA GLY A 466 5.40 -10.89 -7.17
C GLY A 466 4.70 -10.15 -8.30
N TYR A 467 3.46 -9.75 -8.07
CA TYR A 467 2.66 -9.02 -9.05
C TYR A 467 2.35 -9.84 -10.30
N LEU A 468 2.39 -11.16 -10.18
CA LEU A 468 1.79 -12.04 -11.17
C LEU A 468 0.28 -12.00 -10.97
N THR A 469 -0.46 -12.44 -11.97
CA THR A 469 -1.91 -12.43 -11.90
C THR A 469 -2.45 -13.87 -11.90
N LEU A 470 -3.55 -14.08 -11.18
CA LEU A 470 -4.30 -15.32 -11.32
C LEU A 470 -4.80 -15.44 -12.77
N PRO A 471 -4.96 -16.65 -13.26
CA PRO A 471 -5.55 -16.80 -14.59
C PRO A 471 -6.97 -16.26 -14.66
N SER A 472 -7.32 -15.69 -15.79
CA SER A 472 -8.71 -15.39 -16.13
C SER A 472 -9.35 -16.64 -16.76
N GLU A 473 -10.65 -16.74 -16.68
CA GLU A 473 -11.34 -17.86 -17.30
C GLU A 473 -11.19 -17.89 -18.83
N LYS A 474 -10.75 -16.78 -19.41
CA LYS A 474 -10.46 -16.71 -20.85
C LYS A 474 -9.11 -17.34 -21.20
N GLN A 475 -8.24 -17.49 -20.21
CA GLN A 475 -6.92 -18.11 -20.39
C GLN A 475 -7.06 -19.60 -20.06
N VAL A 476 -7.62 -20.33 -21.02
CA VAL A 476 -8.09 -21.70 -20.78
C VAL A 476 -6.95 -22.69 -20.53
N ASP A 477 -5.72 -22.36 -20.91
CA ASP A 477 -4.56 -23.21 -20.67
C ASP A 477 -3.34 -22.37 -20.35
N LEU A 478 -2.28 -23.04 -19.89
CA LEU A 478 -1.05 -22.37 -19.48
C LEU A 478 -0.44 -21.56 -20.62
N GLN A 479 -0.46 -22.08 -21.84
CA GLN A 479 0.13 -21.38 -22.97
C GLN A 479 -0.57 -20.04 -23.20
N SER A 480 -1.92 -20.02 -23.20
CA SER A 480 -2.66 -18.79 -23.41
C SER A 480 -2.43 -17.80 -22.28
N TYR A 481 -2.31 -18.30 -21.04
CA TYR A 481 -2.01 -17.45 -19.89
C TYR A 481 -0.63 -16.81 -20.00
N LEU A 482 0.39 -17.62 -20.34
CA LEU A 482 1.74 -17.08 -20.46
C LEU A 482 1.87 -16.09 -21.62
N GLU A 483 1.21 -16.38 -22.75
CA GLU A 483 1.23 -15.45 -23.88
C GLU A 483 0.59 -14.12 -23.52
N ALA A 484 -0.51 -14.15 -22.76
CA ALA A 484 -1.22 -12.94 -22.38
C ALA A 484 -0.40 -12.08 -21.40
N ASN A 485 0.49 -12.69 -20.63
CA ASN A 485 1.18 -11.99 -19.54
C ASN A 485 2.66 -11.76 -19.79
N THR A 486 3.22 -12.28 -20.90
CA THR A 486 4.62 -12.08 -21.24
C THR A 486 4.69 -11.04 -22.35
N PRO A 487 5.10 -9.82 -22.06
CA PRO A 487 5.04 -8.75 -23.06
C PRO A 487 6.05 -8.96 -24.18
N LYS A 488 5.63 -8.60 -25.39
CA LYS A 488 6.52 -8.56 -26.54
C LYS A 488 7.24 -7.22 -26.54
N ALA A 489 8.50 -7.22 -27.00
CA ALA A 489 9.28 -6.00 -27.09
C ALA A 489 8.61 -4.99 -28.00
N THR A 490 8.46 -3.78 -27.55
CA THR A 490 7.89 -2.68 -28.32
C THR A 490 8.91 -2.11 -29.32
N LEU A 491 10.18 -2.20 -28.98
CA LEU A 491 11.29 -1.76 -29.82
C LEU A 491 12.22 -2.95 -30.05
N ALA A 492 12.91 -2.96 -31.19
CA ALA A 492 13.78 -4.07 -31.57
C ALA A 492 14.86 -4.32 -30.53
N GLY A 493 14.95 -5.55 -30.06
CA GLY A 493 15.97 -5.97 -29.11
C GLY A 493 15.71 -5.56 -27.66
N GLN A 494 14.64 -4.87 -27.37
CA GLN A 494 14.34 -4.41 -26.00
C GLN A 494 14.06 -5.60 -25.10
N VAL A 495 14.70 -5.60 -23.92
CA VAL A 495 14.43 -6.61 -22.87
C VAL A 495 13.92 -5.91 -21.62
N ASN A 496 13.14 -6.64 -20.83
CA ASN A 496 12.60 -6.16 -19.57
C ASN A 496 12.40 -7.35 -18.65
N TYR A 497 12.15 -7.07 -17.37
CA TYR A 497 12.01 -8.16 -16.37
C TYR A 497 10.80 -9.05 -16.65
N TRP A 498 9.71 -8.49 -17.20
CA TRP A 498 8.51 -9.29 -17.46
C TRP A 498 8.68 -10.29 -18.59
N SER A 499 9.77 -10.16 -19.39
CA SER A 499 10.11 -11.20 -20.37
C SER A 499 10.34 -12.55 -19.70
N ASN A 500 10.63 -12.56 -18.39
CA ASN A 500 10.85 -13.75 -17.59
C ASN A 500 9.58 -14.26 -16.91
N TYR A 501 8.41 -13.77 -17.29
CA TYR A 501 7.15 -14.17 -16.66
C TYR A 501 7.00 -15.70 -16.55
N PRO A 502 7.29 -16.47 -17.61
CA PRO A 502 7.18 -17.92 -17.47
C PRO A 502 8.09 -18.51 -16.39
N LYS A 503 9.29 -17.97 -16.24
CA LYS A 503 10.23 -18.44 -15.21
C LYS A 503 9.71 -18.13 -13.81
N PHE A 504 9.14 -16.95 -13.63
CA PHE A 504 8.57 -16.54 -12.35
C PHE A 504 7.35 -17.39 -12.01
N PHE A 505 6.49 -17.62 -13.01
CA PHE A 505 5.25 -18.37 -12.78
C PHE A 505 5.51 -19.86 -12.50
N VAL A 506 6.34 -20.50 -13.31
CA VAL A 506 6.60 -21.94 -13.10
C VAL A 506 7.30 -22.16 -11.76
N SER A 507 8.21 -21.26 -11.36
CA SER A 507 8.87 -21.37 -10.07
C SER A 507 7.86 -21.19 -8.92
N LEU A 508 6.87 -20.32 -9.09
CA LEU A 508 5.81 -20.18 -8.10
C LEU A 508 4.99 -21.48 -8.00
N MET A 509 4.65 -22.08 -9.14
CA MET A 509 3.87 -23.30 -9.15
C MET A 509 4.62 -24.45 -8.49
N LYS A 510 5.95 -24.52 -8.69
CA LYS A 510 6.77 -25.50 -7.98
C LYS A 510 6.78 -25.26 -6.49
N SER A 511 6.75 -24.00 -6.07
CA SER A 511 6.67 -23.68 -4.65
C SER A 511 5.30 -24.05 -4.07
N PHE A 512 4.22 -23.72 -4.80
CA PHE A 512 2.86 -23.99 -4.34
C PHE A 512 2.56 -25.48 -4.28
N TYR A 513 2.99 -26.24 -5.28
CA TYR A 513 2.51 -27.63 -5.42
C TYR A 513 3.63 -28.68 -5.32
N GLY A 514 4.87 -28.24 -5.18
CA GLY A 514 5.99 -29.15 -4.96
C GLY A 514 6.11 -30.18 -6.09
N ASP A 515 6.33 -31.43 -5.71
CA ASP A 515 6.51 -32.51 -6.68
C ASP A 515 5.25 -32.80 -7.50
N ALA A 516 4.08 -32.37 -7.06
CA ALA A 516 2.84 -32.57 -7.81
C ALA A 516 2.80 -31.69 -9.07
N ALA A 517 3.52 -30.55 -9.07
CA ALA A 517 3.58 -29.68 -10.25
C ALA A 517 4.59 -30.25 -11.23
N GLN A 518 4.10 -30.71 -12.39
CA GLN A 518 4.93 -31.31 -13.42
C GLN A 518 4.54 -30.72 -14.77
N LYS A 519 5.47 -30.83 -15.74
CA LYS A 519 5.22 -30.33 -17.08
C LYS A 519 3.95 -30.97 -17.69
N GLU A 520 3.72 -32.24 -17.40
CA GLU A 520 2.59 -32.99 -17.91
C GLU A 520 1.23 -32.49 -17.46
N ASN A 521 1.17 -31.83 -16.32
CA ASN A 521 -0.08 -31.22 -15.83
C ASN A 521 -0.01 -29.69 -15.85
N ASN A 522 0.85 -29.14 -16.71
CA ASN A 522 1.03 -27.67 -16.84
C ASN A 522 1.37 -27.01 -15.50
N TRP A 523 2.18 -27.73 -14.71
CA TRP A 523 2.68 -27.24 -13.42
C TRP A 523 1.55 -26.95 -12.42
N GLY A 524 0.41 -27.63 -12.59
CA GLY A 524 -0.72 -27.45 -11.71
C GLY A 524 -1.58 -26.24 -12.05
N TYR A 525 -1.48 -25.73 -13.26
CA TYR A 525 -2.17 -24.51 -13.68
C TYR A 525 -3.68 -24.57 -13.38
N ASP A 526 -4.34 -25.70 -13.64
CA ASP A 526 -5.79 -25.81 -13.44
C ASP A 526 -6.19 -25.94 -11.97
N TRP A 527 -5.22 -26.07 -11.05
CA TRP A 527 -5.55 -26.07 -9.62
C TRP A 527 -5.75 -24.65 -9.07
N LEU A 528 -5.28 -23.61 -9.79
CA LEU A 528 -5.52 -22.23 -9.39
C LEU A 528 -6.95 -21.82 -9.72
N PRO A 529 -7.57 -20.95 -8.91
CA PRO A 529 -8.86 -20.39 -9.31
C PRO A 529 -8.69 -19.44 -10.48
N LYS A 530 -9.69 -19.43 -11.38
CA LYS A 530 -9.68 -18.50 -12.51
C LYS A 530 -10.81 -17.49 -12.35
N TRP A 531 -10.50 -16.23 -12.56
CA TRP A 531 -11.47 -15.15 -12.33
C TRP A 531 -12.25 -14.81 -13.60
N ASP A 532 -13.49 -14.41 -13.40
CA ASP A 532 -14.33 -13.83 -14.44
C ASP A 532 -14.40 -12.30 -14.30
N GLN A 533 -14.15 -11.79 -13.11
CA GLN A 533 -14.15 -10.36 -12.81
C GLN A 533 -13.40 -10.18 -11.49
N THR A 534 -13.14 -8.90 -11.15
CA THR A 534 -12.50 -8.58 -9.88
C THR A 534 -13.56 -8.57 -8.78
N TYR A 535 -13.29 -9.25 -7.67
CA TYR A 535 -14.16 -9.29 -6.49
C TYR A 535 -13.57 -8.39 -5.41
N ASP A 536 -13.55 -7.09 -5.69
CA ASP A 536 -13.07 -6.08 -4.75
C ASP A 536 -14.09 -5.84 -3.64
N VAL A 537 -13.71 -5.04 -2.64
CA VAL A 537 -14.53 -4.83 -1.46
C VAL A 537 -15.88 -4.17 -1.80
N ILE A 538 -15.90 -3.25 -2.76
CA ILE A 538 -17.17 -2.60 -3.14
C ILE A 538 -18.11 -3.61 -3.77
N LYS A 539 -17.61 -4.38 -4.75
CA LYS A 539 -18.37 -5.44 -5.40
C LYS A 539 -18.84 -6.46 -4.37
N TYR A 540 -17.94 -6.87 -3.48
CA TYR A 540 -18.24 -7.99 -2.58
C TYR A 540 -19.30 -7.60 -1.54
N PHE A 541 -19.25 -6.36 -1.03
CA PHE A 541 -20.30 -5.93 -0.10
C PHE A 541 -21.65 -5.77 -0.79
N ASN A 542 -21.65 -5.41 -2.08
CA ASN A 542 -22.91 -5.44 -2.83
C ASN A 542 -23.42 -6.86 -3.00
N MET A 543 -22.52 -7.85 -3.18
CA MET A 543 -22.94 -9.25 -3.20
C MET A 543 -23.48 -9.70 -1.84
N MET A 544 -22.91 -9.23 -0.74
CA MET A 544 -23.47 -9.50 0.59
C MET A 544 -24.88 -8.95 0.72
N ASP A 545 -25.07 -7.72 0.24
CA ASP A 545 -26.38 -7.08 0.28
C ASP A 545 -27.43 -7.88 -0.49
N GLU A 546 -26.99 -8.54 -1.58
CA GLU A 546 -27.87 -9.39 -2.40
C GLU A 546 -28.04 -10.79 -1.82
N GLY A 547 -27.41 -11.11 -0.70
CA GLY A 547 -27.52 -12.43 -0.09
C GLY A 547 -26.70 -13.50 -0.76
N LYS A 548 -25.67 -13.12 -1.53
CA LYS A 548 -24.83 -14.08 -2.28
C LYS A 548 -23.58 -14.52 -1.52
N VAL A 549 -23.34 -13.99 -0.33
CA VAL A 549 -22.15 -14.30 0.47
C VAL A 549 -22.58 -14.95 1.77
N THR A 550 -21.95 -16.09 2.08
CA THR A 550 -22.27 -16.87 3.27
C THR A 550 -21.32 -16.56 4.42
N GLY A 551 -20.02 -16.43 4.12
CA GLY A 551 -19.00 -16.27 5.16
C GLY A 551 -17.98 -15.22 4.81
N TYR A 552 -17.32 -14.71 5.85
CA TYR A 552 -16.30 -13.67 5.66
C TYR A 552 -15.26 -13.77 6.76
N PHE A 553 -14.00 -13.71 6.34
CA PHE A 553 -12.87 -13.67 7.25
C PHE A 553 -12.35 -12.24 7.33
N CYS A 554 -12.13 -11.74 8.54
CA CYS A 554 -11.51 -10.44 8.77
C CYS A 554 -10.26 -10.66 9.61
N GLN A 555 -9.11 -10.72 8.96
CA GLN A 555 -7.84 -10.96 9.61
C GLN A 555 -7.11 -9.63 9.75
N GLY A 556 -7.01 -9.11 10.97
CA GLY A 556 -6.33 -7.85 11.23
C GLY A 556 -6.89 -6.67 10.46
N PHE A 557 -8.19 -6.67 10.24
CA PHE A 557 -8.87 -5.70 9.38
C PHE A 557 -10.22 -5.40 10.01
N ASN A 558 -10.58 -4.13 10.07
CA ASN A 558 -11.79 -3.66 10.76
C ASN A 558 -12.72 -2.94 9.77
N PRO A 559 -13.41 -3.69 8.89
CA PRO A 559 -14.22 -3.06 7.84
C PRO A 559 -15.34 -2.17 8.36
N VAL A 560 -15.93 -2.46 9.52
CA VAL A 560 -16.97 -1.59 10.06
C VAL A 560 -16.46 -0.18 10.25
N ALA A 561 -15.22 -0.02 10.69
CA ALA A 561 -14.63 1.29 10.90
C ALA A 561 -13.97 1.87 9.64
N SER A 562 -13.46 1.02 8.75
CA SER A 562 -12.59 1.48 7.66
C SER A 562 -13.24 1.52 6.27
N PHE A 563 -14.34 0.79 6.05
CA PHE A 563 -15.01 0.81 4.74
C PHE A 563 -16.02 1.95 4.68
N PRO A 564 -16.36 2.41 3.48
CA PRO A 564 -17.33 3.50 3.37
C PRO A 564 -18.74 3.04 3.74
N ASP A 565 -19.57 4.01 4.11
CA ASP A 565 -20.99 3.76 4.42
C ASP A 565 -21.14 2.70 5.51
N LYS A 566 -20.73 3.06 6.73
CA LYS A 566 -20.72 2.14 7.88
C LYS A 566 -22.05 1.43 8.07
N ASN A 567 -23.17 2.14 7.87
CA ASN A 567 -24.49 1.53 8.08
C ASN A 567 -24.75 0.44 7.06
N LYS A 568 -24.31 0.62 5.82
CA LYS A 568 -24.39 -0.43 4.80
C LYS A 568 -23.50 -1.62 5.20
N VAL A 569 -22.29 -1.35 5.68
CA VAL A 569 -21.38 -2.43 6.08
C VAL A 569 -22.01 -3.29 7.16
N VAL A 570 -22.58 -2.68 8.20
CA VAL A 570 -23.22 -3.42 9.29
C VAL A 570 -24.40 -4.23 8.77
N SER A 571 -25.23 -3.62 7.92
CA SER A 571 -26.34 -4.33 7.30
C SER A 571 -25.87 -5.55 6.51
N CYS A 572 -24.79 -5.40 5.74
CA CYS A 572 -24.24 -6.51 4.94
C CYS A 572 -23.71 -7.64 5.82
N LEU A 573 -22.94 -7.29 6.86
CA LEU A 573 -22.42 -8.32 7.77
C LEU A 573 -23.55 -9.05 8.48
N SER A 574 -24.66 -8.38 8.71
CA SER A 574 -25.84 -8.97 9.36
C SER A 574 -26.54 -10.00 8.49
N LYS A 575 -26.20 -10.07 7.20
CA LYS A 575 -26.77 -11.07 6.27
C LYS A 575 -25.91 -12.31 6.15
N LEU A 576 -24.71 -12.32 6.73
CA LEU A 576 -23.82 -13.48 6.67
C LEU A 576 -24.31 -14.60 7.58
N LYS A 577 -24.01 -15.82 7.20
CA LYS A 577 -24.23 -16.96 8.09
C LYS A 577 -23.14 -17.02 9.15
N TYR A 578 -21.88 -16.80 8.76
CA TYR A 578 -20.79 -16.86 9.72
C TYR A 578 -19.71 -15.83 9.38
N MET A 579 -18.97 -15.44 10.41
CA MET A 579 -17.85 -14.50 10.27
C MET A 579 -16.73 -14.95 11.19
N VAL A 580 -15.49 -14.89 10.69
CA VAL A 580 -14.30 -15.23 11.46
C VAL A 580 -13.44 -13.97 11.57
N VAL A 581 -13.23 -13.50 12.80
CA VAL A 581 -12.38 -12.34 13.06
C VAL A 581 -11.09 -12.82 13.74
N ILE A 582 -9.97 -12.55 13.11
CA ILE A 582 -8.64 -12.89 13.63
C ILE A 582 -7.93 -11.57 13.90
N ASP A 583 -7.69 -11.22 15.17
CA ASP A 583 -7.18 -9.90 15.47
C ASP A 583 -6.53 -9.91 16.85
N PRO A 584 -5.48 -9.13 17.08
CA PRO A 584 -4.97 -8.96 18.44
C PRO A 584 -5.83 -8.07 19.32
N LEU A 585 -6.68 -7.23 18.73
CA LEU A 585 -7.48 -6.24 19.45
C LEU A 585 -8.97 -6.41 19.21
N VAL A 586 -9.77 -5.92 20.14
CA VAL A 586 -11.20 -5.76 19.95
C VAL A 586 -11.42 -4.77 18.79
N THR A 587 -12.33 -5.09 17.88
CA THR A 587 -12.67 -4.20 16.78
C THR A 587 -14.17 -3.99 16.71
N GLU A 588 -14.58 -2.88 16.09
CA GLU A 588 -16.00 -2.65 15.80
C GLU A 588 -16.57 -3.77 14.94
N THR A 589 -15.75 -4.32 14.07
CA THR A 589 -16.19 -5.45 13.24
C THR A 589 -16.55 -6.67 14.08
N SER A 590 -15.77 -6.96 15.12
CA SER A 590 -16.10 -8.13 15.97
C SER A 590 -17.36 -7.89 16.80
N THR A 591 -17.78 -6.65 17.01
CA THR A 591 -18.93 -6.33 17.83
C THR A 591 -20.04 -5.61 17.07
N PHE A 592 -20.08 -5.75 15.75
CA PHE A 592 -21.07 -5.06 14.91
C PHE A 592 -22.51 -5.42 15.30
N TRP A 593 -22.70 -6.58 15.89
CA TRP A 593 -24.01 -7.11 16.28
C TRP A 593 -24.49 -6.57 17.62
N GLN A 594 -23.63 -5.86 18.36
CA GLN A 594 -24.01 -5.25 19.65
C GLN A 594 -24.64 -3.89 19.43
N ASN A 595 -25.58 -3.54 20.28
CA ASN A 595 -26.14 -2.18 20.26
C ASN A 595 -25.19 -1.23 20.99
N HIS A 596 -24.78 -0.18 20.31
CA HIS A 596 -23.91 0.85 20.87
C HIS A 596 -24.59 2.23 20.78
N GLY A 597 -25.90 2.27 20.95
CA GLY A 597 -26.65 3.51 20.84
C GLY A 597 -26.64 4.06 19.43
N GLU A 598 -26.60 5.39 19.31
CA GLU A 598 -26.60 6.03 17.99
C GLU A 598 -25.40 5.63 17.14
N SER A 599 -24.32 5.22 17.78
CA SER A 599 -23.10 4.82 17.05
C SER A 599 -23.28 3.50 16.30
N ASN A 600 -24.15 2.63 16.81
CA ASN A 600 -24.47 1.37 16.15
C ASN A 600 -25.82 0.87 16.69
N ASP A 601 -26.88 1.38 16.11
CA ASP A 601 -28.25 1.13 16.59
C ASP A 601 -28.81 -0.11 15.92
N VAL A 602 -28.46 -1.29 16.46
CA VAL A 602 -28.88 -2.59 15.94
C VAL A 602 -29.59 -3.36 17.03
N ASP A 603 -30.38 -4.36 16.63
CA ASP A 603 -31.02 -5.30 17.55
C ASP A 603 -30.25 -6.63 17.44
N PRO A 604 -29.47 -7.00 18.46
CA PRO A 604 -28.72 -8.26 18.39
C PRO A 604 -29.61 -9.48 18.12
N ALA A 605 -30.85 -9.50 18.67
CA ALA A 605 -31.72 -10.64 18.48
C ALA A 605 -32.09 -10.87 17.01
N SER A 606 -32.07 -9.80 16.19
CA SER A 606 -32.41 -9.91 14.78
C SER A 606 -31.22 -10.32 13.90
N ILE A 607 -30.00 -10.30 14.43
CA ILE A 607 -28.79 -10.60 13.66
C ILE A 607 -28.43 -12.07 13.89
N GLN A 608 -28.47 -12.84 12.80
CA GLN A 608 -28.29 -14.30 12.88
C GLN A 608 -26.87 -14.76 12.56
N THR A 609 -25.95 -13.84 12.28
CA THR A 609 -24.57 -14.17 11.95
C THR A 609 -23.86 -14.78 13.16
N GLU A 610 -23.31 -15.98 13.02
CA GLU A 610 -22.42 -16.49 14.07
C GLU A 610 -21.04 -15.89 13.87
N VAL A 611 -20.42 -15.46 14.98
CA VAL A 611 -19.13 -14.78 14.92
C VAL A 611 -18.12 -15.53 15.78
N PHE A 612 -16.97 -15.85 15.15
CA PHE A 612 -15.83 -16.43 15.85
C PHE A 612 -14.78 -15.35 15.99
N ARG A 613 -14.40 -15.00 17.20
CA ARG A 613 -13.38 -13.99 17.46
C ARG A 613 -12.15 -14.70 18.03
N LEU A 614 -11.09 -14.76 17.22
CA LEU A 614 -9.89 -15.55 17.50
C LEU A 614 -8.71 -14.63 17.83
N PRO A 615 -8.10 -14.79 19.02
CA PRO A 615 -7.04 -13.87 19.44
C PRO A 615 -5.74 -14.19 18.75
N SER A 616 -5.19 -13.18 18.04
CA SER A 616 -3.91 -13.35 17.39
C SER A 616 -2.79 -12.62 18.14
N THR A 617 -1.57 -13.05 17.89
CA THR A 617 -0.41 -12.36 18.44
C THR A 617 -0.21 -11.03 17.69
N CYS A 618 0.54 -10.13 18.32
CA CYS A 618 0.90 -8.86 17.70
C CYS A 618 2.37 -8.89 17.27
N PHE A 619 2.82 -7.81 16.66
CA PHE A 619 4.18 -7.69 16.12
C PHE A 619 5.26 -8.06 17.13
N ALA A 620 5.03 -7.79 18.41
CA ALA A 620 6.02 -7.99 19.47
C ALA A 620 6.12 -9.44 19.90
N GLU A 621 5.21 -10.29 19.45
CA GLU A 621 5.06 -11.67 19.91
C GLU A 621 5.42 -12.67 18.81
N GLU A 622 6.08 -12.24 17.74
CA GLU A 622 6.41 -13.12 16.62
C GLU A 622 7.65 -12.65 15.88
N ASP A 623 8.31 -13.61 15.21
CA ASP A 623 9.37 -13.32 14.24
C ASP A 623 8.76 -13.09 12.86
N GLY A 624 9.45 -12.35 12.01
CA GLY A 624 9.01 -12.19 10.63
C GLY A 624 9.65 -11.01 9.94
N SER A 625 9.19 -10.75 8.72
CA SER A 625 9.67 -9.60 7.97
C SER A 625 8.50 -8.70 7.56
N ILE A 626 8.80 -7.40 7.44
CA ILE A 626 7.88 -6.45 6.84
C ILE A 626 8.62 -5.67 5.75
N ALA A 627 7.88 -5.17 4.76
CA ALA A 627 8.43 -4.28 3.73
C ALA A 627 7.85 -2.88 3.95
N ASN A 628 8.72 -1.92 4.28
CA ASN A 628 8.25 -0.54 4.46
C ASN A 628 7.97 0.12 3.10
N SER A 629 7.56 1.38 3.08
CA SER A 629 7.28 2.08 1.82
C SER A 629 8.47 2.06 0.86
N GLY A 630 9.67 2.17 1.39
CA GLY A 630 10.89 2.17 0.56
C GLY A 630 11.28 0.83 0.00
N ARG A 631 10.45 -0.19 0.15
CA ARG A 631 10.69 -1.55 -0.32
C ARG A 631 11.79 -2.28 0.45
N TRP A 632 12.12 -1.79 1.65
CA TRP A 632 13.11 -2.43 2.51
C TRP A 632 12.41 -3.53 3.30
N LEU A 633 12.84 -4.78 3.10
CA LEU A 633 12.39 -5.93 3.90
C LEU A 633 13.23 -5.97 5.16
N GLN A 634 12.57 -5.84 6.30
CA GLN A 634 13.25 -5.76 7.60
C GLN A 634 12.78 -6.92 8.46
N TRP A 635 13.72 -7.73 8.89
CA TRP A 635 13.42 -8.83 9.82
C TRP A 635 13.25 -8.28 11.22
N HIS A 636 12.26 -8.80 11.94
CA HIS A 636 12.06 -8.48 13.35
C HIS A 636 11.96 -9.77 14.16
N TRP A 637 12.29 -9.66 15.45
CA TRP A 637 12.36 -10.81 16.33
C TRP A 637 11.31 -10.71 17.44
N LYS A 638 10.79 -11.88 17.83
CA LYS A 638 9.84 -12.01 18.94
C LYS A 638 10.46 -11.49 20.23
N GLY A 639 9.69 -10.67 20.98
CA GLY A 639 10.15 -10.09 22.23
C GLY A 639 9.42 -10.57 23.47
N GLN A 640 8.27 -11.21 23.31
CA GLN A 640 7.53 -11.73 24.48
C GLN A 640 6.64 -12.90 24.08
N ASP A 641 6.19 -13.63 25.11
CA ASP A 641 5.23 -14.71 24.89
C ASP A 641 3.85 -14.11 24.63
N ALA A 642 3.02 -14.85 23.89
CA ALA A 642 1.67 -14.44 23.59
C ALA A 642 0.84 -14.24 24.87
N LEU A 643 -0.10 -13.30 24.80
CA LEU A 643 -1.03 -13.08 25.92
C LEU A 643 -2.12 -14.14 25.89
N GLY A 644 -2.49 -14.63 27.08
CA GLY A 644 -3.58 -15.60 27.20
C GLY A 644 -3.32 -16.82 26.34
N GLU A 645 -4.30 -17.14 25.50
CA GLU A 645 -4.22 -18.28 24.57
C GLU A 645 -4.00 -17.80 23.12
N ALA A 646 -3.60 -16.56 22.92
CA ALA A 646 -3.41 -16.01 21.57
C ALA A 646 -2.37 -16.81 20.78
N ARG A 647 -2.60 -16.92 19.47
CA ARG A 647 -1.71 -17.64 18.56
C ARG A 647 -1.35 -16.78 17.38
N ASN A 648 -0.22 -17.07 16.75
CA ASN A 648 0.17 -16.40 15.52
C ASN A 648 -0.89 -16.64 14.42
N ASP A 649 -1.10 -15.66 13.55
CA ASP A 649 -2.10 -15.77 12.47
C ASP A 649 -1.87 -17.03 11.63
N GLY A 650 -0.61 -17.33 11.32
CA GLY A 650 -0.29 -18.54 10.55
C GLY A 650 -0.69 -19.81 11.26
N GLU A 651 -0.52 -19.84 12.57
CA GLU A 651 -0.92 -20.98 13.38
C GLU A 651 -2.44 -21.12 13.41
N ILE A 652 -3.17 -20.02 13.49
CA ILE A 652 -4.63 -20.03 13.46
C ILE A 652 -5.12 -20.56 12.10
N LEU A 653 -4.56 -20.04 11.01
CA LEU A 653 -4.93 -20.50 9.67
C LEU A 653 -4.60 -21.98 9.50
N ALA A 654 -3.43 -22.41 9.98
CA ALA A 654 -3.04 -23.82 9.88
C ALA A 654 -4.03 -24.72 10.63
N GLY A 655 -4.50 -24.28 11.79
CA GLY A 655 -5.49 -25.05 12.55
C GLY A 655 -6.79 -25.26 11.78
N ILE A 656 -7.31 -24.19 11.20
CA ILE A 656 -8.52 -24.26 10.37
C ILE A 656 -8.27 -25.14 9.16
N TYR A 657 -7.12 -24.94 8.50
CA TYR A 657 -6.75 -25.61 7.25
C TYR A 657 -6.66 -27.13 7.45
N HIS A 658 -6.00 -27.57 8.50
CA HIS A 658 -5.83 -29.00 8.74
C HIS A 658 -7.16 -29.65 9.09
N HIS A 659 -8.01 -29.00 9.88
CA HIS A 659 -9.34 -29.53 10.17
C HIS A 659 -10.14 -29.66 8.87
N LEU A 660 -10.06 -28.67 8.01
CA LEU A 660 -10.80 -28.66 6.76
C LEU A 660 -10.30 -29.78 5.82
N ARG A 661 -8.97 -29.93 5.72
CA ARG A 661 -8.38 -30.99 4.89
C ARG A 661 -8.79 -32.37 5.40
N GLU A 662 -8.79 -32.56 6.71
CA GLU A 662 -9.22 -33.83 7.30
C GLU A 662 -10.67 -34.13 6.96
N LEU A 663 -11.55 -33.12 7.01
CA LEU A 663 -12.95 -33.31 6.62
C LEU A 663 -13.07 -33.72 5.15
N TYR A 664 -12.31 -33.06 4.27
CA TYR A 664 -12.36 -33.42 2.85
C TYR A 664 -11.78 -34.79 2.58
N GLN A 665 -10.73 -35.16 3.29
CA GLN A 665 -10.15 -36.50 3.13
C GLN A 665 -11.13 -37.58 3.59
N ALA A 666 -11.86 -37.34 4.67
CA ALA A 666 -12.81 -38.32 5.23
C ALA A 666 -14.10 -38.37 4.42
N GLU A 667 -14.62 -37.25 3.97
CA GLU A 667 -15.98 -37.14 3.43
C GLU A 667 -16.04 -36.86 1.93
N GLY A 668 -14.94 -36.40 1.34
CA GLY A 668 -14.96 -35.90 -0.04
C GLY A 668 -15.71 -34.58 -0.12
N GLY A 669 -16.07 -34.16 -1.31
CA GLY A 669 -16.78 -32.92 -1.55
C GLY A 669 -16.31 -32.26 -2.82
N LYS A 670 -16.48 -30.94 -2.88
CA LYS A 670 -16.13 -30.16 -4.05
C LYS A 670 -14.72 -29.56 -3.91
N GLY A 671 -14.01 -29.48 -5.05
CA GLY A 671 -12.71 -28.81 -5.08
C GLY A 671 -11.65 -29.46 -4.21
N VAL A 672 -11.71 -30.80 -4.08
CA VAL A 672 -10.78 -31.55 -3.21
C VAL A 672 -9.36 -31.46 -3.75
N GLU A 673 -9.19 -31.69 -5.04
CA GLU A 673 -7.83 -31.75 -5.63
C GLU A 673 -7.08 -30.44 -5.48
N PRO A 674 -7.63 -29.28 -5.88
CA PRO A 674 -6.89 -28.01 -5.67
C PRO A 674 -6.52 -27.77 -4.21
N LEU A 675 -7.42 -28.12 -3.30
CA LEU A 675 -7.16 -27.94 -1.87
C LEU A 675 -6.02 -28.83 -1.38
N MET A 676 -6.05 -30.12 -1.76
CA MET A 676 -5.11 -31.09 -1.22
C MET A 676 -3.73 -31.01 -1.87
N LYS A 677 -3.63 -30.47 -3.12
CA LYS A 677 -2.37 -30.38 -3.82
C LYS A 677 -1.49 -29.24 -3.36
N MET A 678 -2.06 -28.22 -2.72
CA MET A 678 -1.26 -27.11 -2.18
C MET A 678 -0.28 -27.67 -1.14
N SER A 679 1.00 -27.37 -1.30
CA SER A 679 2.02 -27.88 -0.38
C SER A 679 1.92 -27.16 0.96
N TRP A 680 2.12 -27.91 2.03
CA TRP A 680 2.14 -27.39 3.40
C TRP A 680 3.17 -28.21 4.17
N ASN A 681 4.36 -28.36 3.55
CA ASN A 681 5.40 -29.29 4.01
C ASN A 681 6.36 -28.58 4.94
N TYR A 682 5.82 -28.13 6.08
CA TYR A 682 6.61 -27.46 7.11
C TYR A 682 6.97 -28.46 8.19
N LYS A 683 8.12 -28.24 8.85
CA LYS A 683 8.57 -29.11 9.93
C LYS A 683 7.54 -29.19 11.03
N GLN A 684 6.84 -28.08 11.29
CA GLN A 684 5.74 -28.03 12.24
C GLN A 684 4.50 -27.58 11.46
N PRO A 685 3.74 -28.53 10.89
CA PRO A 685 2.63 -28.14 10.00
C PRO A 685 1.54 -27.32 10.67
N HIS A 686 1.36 -27.49 11.99
CA HIS A 686 0.36 -26.73 12.74
C HIS A 686 0.89 -25.37 13.20
N GLU A 687 2.18 -25.14 13.08
CA GLU A 687 2.79 -23.87 13.48
C GLU A 687 3.97 -23.58 12.55
N PRO A 688 3.72 -23.29 11.25
CA PRO A 688 4.82 -23.03 10.33
C PRO A 688 5.71 -21.89 10.84
N GLN A 689 7.02 -22.09 10.77
CA GLN A 689 7.97 -21.13 11.31
C GLN A 689 8.33 -20.08 10.26
N SER A 690 8.50 -18.83 10.70
CA SER A 690 8.72 -17.70 9.79
C SER A 690 9.97 -17.86 8.95
N ASP A 691 11.05 -18.39 9.53
CA ASP A 691 12.30 -18.58 8.76
C ASP A 691 12.10 -19.55 7.61
N GLU A 692 11.32 -20.60 7.83
CA GLU A 692 11.05 -21.59 6.79
C GLU A 692 10.23 -20.99 5.65
N VAL A 693 9.21 -20.20 6.00
CA VAL A 693 8.37 -19.54 4.98
C VAL A 693 9.17 -18.46 4.23
N ALA A 694 10.01 -17.71 4.95
CA ALA A 694 10.86 -16.69 4.31
C ALA A 694 11.80 -17.31 3.28
N LYS A 695 12.33 -18.50 3.57
CA LYS A 695 13.18 -19.21 2.61
C LYS A 695 12.38 -19.68 1.39
N GLU A 696 11.13 -20.09 1.58
CA GLU A 696 10.24 -20.37 0.45
C GLU A 696 10.03 -19.13 -0.42
N ASN A 697 9.83 -17.98 0.20
CA ASN A 697 9.65 -16.73 -0.53
C ASN A 697 10.87 -16.41 -1.38
N ASN A 698 12.05 -16.63 -0.83
CA ASN A 698 13.31 -16.47 -1.56
C ASN A 698 13.42 -17.48 -2.70
N GLY A 699 13.35 -18.74 -2.37
CA GLY A 699 13.41 -19.82 -3.37
C GLY A 699 14.64 -20.68 -3.30
N TYR A 700 14.51 -21.85 -3.91
CA TYR A 700 15.49 -22.93 -3.87
C TYR A 700 15.81 -23.44 -5.26
N ALA A 701 17.05 -23.93 -5.45
CA ALA A 701 17.39 -24.81 -6.55
C ALA A 701 16.84 -26.20 -6.23
N LEU A 702 16.09 -26.79 -7.14
CA LEU A 702 15.55 -28.14 -6.97
C LEU A 702 16.44 -29.19 -7.62
N GLU A 703 17.38 -28.75 -8.46
CA GLU A 703 18.42 -29.55 -9.07
C GLU A 703 19.69 -28.69 -9.11
N ASP A 704 20.85 -29.30 -9.40
CA ASP A 704 22.05 -28.50 -9.64
C ASP A 704 21.82 -27.57 -10.82
N LEU A 705 22.09 -26.28 -10.64
CA LEU A 705 21.88 -25.27 -11.68
C LEU A 705 23.22 -24.78 -12.24
N TYR A 706 23.27 -24.62 -13.56
CA TYR A 706 24.46 -24.14 -14.26
C TYR A 706 24.10 -22.94 -15.11
N ASP A 707 25.05 -22.03 -15.29
CA ASP A 707 24.85 -20.90 -16.20
C ASP A 707 25.13 -21.35 -17.65
N ALA A 708 25.05 -20.41 -18.61
CA ALA A 708 25.22 -20.71 -20.03
C ALA A 708 26.62 -21.22 -20.36
N ASN A 709 27.59 -20.95 -19.49
CA ASN A 709 28.97 -21.38 -19.66
C ASN A 709 29.30 -22.66 -18.91
N GLY A 710 28.30 -23.29 -18.31
CA GLY A 710 28.48 -24.54 -17.58
C GLY A 710 29.03 -24.37 -16.16
N VAL A 711 29.03 -23.14 -15.63
CA VAL A 711 29.51 -22.88 -14.28
C VAL A 711 28.35 -23.10 -13.30
N LEU A 712 28.64 -23.81 -12.21
CA LEU A 712 27.62 -24.13 -11.20
C LEU A 712 27.15 -22.85 -10.49
N ILE A 713 25.83 -22.57 -10.54
CA ILE A 713 25.20 -21.43 -9.85
C ILE A 713 24.81 -21.85 -8.45
N ALA A 714 24.15 -23.02 -8.31
CA ALA A 714 23.64 -23.51 -7.03
C ALA A 714 23.48 -25.01 -7.11
N LYS A 715 23.74 -25.67 -5.99
CA LYS A 715 23.50 -27.12 -5.87
C LYS A 715 22.06 -27.38 -5.47
N LYS A 716 21.56 -28.56 -5.79
CA LYS A 716 20.23 -29.01 -5.39
C LYS A 716 20.02 -28.75 -3.89
N GLY A 717 18.91 -28.09 -3.55
CA GLY A 717 18.54 -27.79 -2.18
C GLY A 717 19.05 -26.47 -1.66
N GLN A 718 19.92 -25.79 -2.38
CA GLN A 718 20.46 -24.51 -1.92
C GLN A 718 19.50 -23.37 -2.24
N LEU A 719 19.57 -22.32 -1.41
CA LEU A 719 18.83 -21.10 -1.61
C LEU A 719 19.41 -20.31 -2.78
N LEU A 720 18.52 -19.66 -3.54
CA LEU A 720 18.91 -18.87 -4.71
C LEU A 720 19.30 -17.45 -4.27
N SER A 721 20.21 -16.84 -5.02
CA SER A 721 20.73 -15.51 -4.70
C SER A 721 20.17 -14.41 -5.61
N SER A 722 19.44 -14.77 -6.67
CA SER A 722 18.93 -13.80 -7.64
C SER A 722 17.76 -14.39 -8.42
N PHE A 723 16.78 -13.55 -8.74
CA PHE A 723 15.66 -14.00 -9.58
C PHE A 723 16.12 -14.32 -11.01
N ALA A 724 17.30 -13.87 -11.39
CA ALA A 724 17.88 -14.23 -12.68
C ALA A 724 18.16 -15.74 -12.81
N HIS A 725 18.22 -16.45 -11.69
CA HIS A 725 18.46 -17.90 -11.66
C HIS A 725 17.19 -18.72 -11.78
N LEU A 726 16.02 -18.10 -11.71
CA LEU A 726 14.75 -18.82 -11.81
C LEU A 726 14.59 -19.40 -13.21
N ARG A 727 13.96 -20.58 -13.29
CA ARG A 727 13.81 -21.33 -14.52
C ARG A 727 12.34 -21.71 -14.74
N ASP A 728 11.99 -22.01 -15.98
CA ASP A 728 10.65 -22.45 -16.33
C ASP A 728 10.59 -23.93 -16.68
N ASP A 729 11.58 -24.69 -16.24
CA ASP A 729 11.66 -26.14 -16.53
C ASP A 729 11.46 -27.01 -15.29
N GLY A 730 11.05 -26.43 -14.17
CA GLY A 730 10.81 -27.15 -12.93
C GLY A 730 12.03 -27.35 -12.05
N THR A 731 13.18 -26.74 -12.38
CA THR A 731 14.40 -26.93 -11.59
C THR A 731 14.57 -25.89 -10.49
N THR A 732 13.67 -24.93 -10.40
CA THR A 732 13.68 -23.91 -9.31
C THR A 732 12.28 -23.74 -8.74
N ALA A 733 12.21 -23.29 -7.48
CA ALA A 733 10.96 -22.94 -6.82
C ALA A 733 11.17 -21.62 -6.06
N SER A 734 10.20 -20.72 -6.17
CA SER A 734 10.22 -19.48 -5.41
C SER A 734 8.79 -19.00 -5.26
N SER A 735 8.37 -18.72 -4.02
CA SER A 735 7.01 -18.22 -3.79
C SER A 735 6.85 -16.77 -4.22
N CYS A 736 7.94 -15.99 -4.25
CA CYS A 736 7.84 -14.57 -4.59
C CYS A 736 9.14 -14.11 -5.24
N TRP A 737 9.15 -14.07 -6.57
CA TRP A 737 10.37 -13.81 -7.34
C TRP A 737 11.05 -12.48 -6.98
N ILE A 738 10.26 -11.45 -6.64
CA ILE A 738 10.88 -10.17 -6.28
C ILE A 738 11.61 -10.24 -4.94
N TYR A 739 11.35 -11.28 -4.14
CA TYR A 739 12.03 -11.49 -2.85
C TYR A 739 13.24 -12.42 -2.98
N THR A 740 13.52 -12.96 -4.19
CA THR A 740 14.69 -13.83 -4.37
C THR A 740 15.96 -13.01 -4.18
N GLY A 741 16.79 -13.42 -3.26
CA GLY A 741 17.98 -12.71 -2.79
C GLY A 741 17.84 -12.28 -1.34
N SER A 742 16.63 -12.34 -0.77
CA SER A 742 16.39 -11.88 0.61
C SER A 742 16.91 -12.83 1.67
N TRP A 743 17.03 -14.10 1.34
CA TRP A 743 17.62 -15.10 2.24
C TRP A 743 18.45 -16.08 1.41
N THR A 744 19.76 -15.94 1.47
CA THR A 744 20.67 -16.73 0.64
C THR A 744 21.46 -17.71 1.50
N GLU A 745 22.38 -18.44 0.87
CA GLU A 745 23.26 -19.33 1.62
C GLU A 745 24.16 -18.58 2.59
N GLN A 746 24.29 -17.26 2.42
CA GLN A 746 25.02 -16.42 3.36
C GLN A 746 24.18 -15.97 4.55
N GLY A 747 22.88 -16.31 4.54
CA GLY A 747 22.00 -16.00 5.65
C GLY A 747 20.85 -15.08 5.29
N ASN A 748 20.14 -14.65 6.30
CA ASN A 748 18.96 -13.79 6.18
C ASN A 748 19.41 -12.37 5.90
N GLN A 749 19.29 -11.93 4.65
CA GLN A 749 19.72 -10.59 4.25
C GLN A 749 18.80 -9.50 4.82
N MET A 750 17.56 -9.86 5.16
CA MET A 750 16.63 -8.93 5.79
C MET A 750 17.04 -8.58 7.22
N ALA A 751 17.89 -9.40 7.82
CA ALA A 751 18.38 -9.21 9.18
C ALA A 751 19.72 -8.46 9.22
N ASN A 752 20.23 -8.03 8.07
CA ASN A 752 21.49 -7.26 8.03
C ASN A 752 21.32 -5.92 8.75
N ARG A 753 22.30 -5.54 9.54
CA ARG A 753 22.20 -4.35 10.38
C ARG A 753 23.47 -3.48 10.34
N ASP A 754 24.09 -3.39 9.17
CA ASP A 754 25.22 -2.50 8.92
C ASP A 754 24.69 -1.20 8.34
N ASN A 755 24.70 -0.13 9.14
CA ASN A 755 24.15 1.16 8.73
C ASN A 755 25.19 2.10 8.12
N SER A 756 26.33 1.60 7.72
CA SER A 756 27.35 2.43 7.07
C SER A 756 26.84 2.93 5.71
N ASP A 757 27.25 4.13 5.38
CA ASP A 757 26.78 4.83 4.17
C ASP A 757 27.94 5.61 3.56
N PRO A 758 28.90 4.92 2.91
CA PRO A 758 30.08 5.61 2.37
C PRO A 758 29.77 6.68 1.33
N SER A 759 28.68 6.51 0.57
CA SER A 759 28.33 7.48 -0.46
C SER A 759 27.72 8.76 0.10
N GLY A 760 27.17 8.69 1.33
CA GLY A 760 26.43 9.82 1.89
C GLY A 760 25.04 10.03 1.32
N LEU A 761 24.60 9.17 0.39
CA LEU A 761 23.29 9.31 -0.26
C LEU A 761 22.15 8.64 0.52
N GLY A 762 22.47 7.90 1.56
CA GLY A 762 21.45 7.28 2.41
C GLY A 762 21.03 5.89 1.97
N ASN A 763 21.71 5.29 1.01
CA ASN A 763 21.30 3.98 0.49
C ASN A 763 21.53 2.83 1.48
N THR A 764 22.55 2.92 2.32
CA THR A 764 22.84 1.95 3.39
C THR A 764 22.61 0.50 2.93
N LEU A 765 23.35 0.08 1.90
CA LEU A 765 23.11 -1.22 1.26
C LEU A 765 23.28 -2.40 2.21
N GLY A 766 23.96 -2.21 3.34
CA GLY A 766 24.17 -3.25 4.35
C GLY A 766 23.09 -3.34 5.41
N TRP A 767 22.03 -2.53 5.33
CA TRP A 767 20.92 -2.56 6.29
C TRP A 767 19.67 -3.15 5.65
N ALA A 768 19.16 -4.24 6.22
CA ALA A 768 17.98 -4.90 5.69
C ALA A 768 18.20 -5.27 4.22
N TRP A 769 17.14 -5.44 3.45
CA TRP A 769 17.25 -5.81 2.03
C TRP A 769 16.08 -5.21 1.27
N ALA A 770 16.34 -4.59 0.14
CA ALA A 770 15.29 -3.94 -0.66
C ALA A 770 15.06 -4.71 -1.95
N TRP A 771 13.79 -4.95 -2.30
CA TRP A 771 13.53 -5.58 -3.60
C TRP A 771 13.55 -4.52 -4.70
N PRO A 772 13.91 -4.87 -5.94
CA PRO A 772 14.53 -6.12 -6.38
C PRO A 772 16.06 -6.09 -6.19
N LEU A 773 16.60 -7.21 -5.75
CA LEU A 773 18.06 -7.43 -5.66
C LEU A 773 18.79 -6.36 -4.83
N ASN A 774 18.18 -5.93 -3.76
CA ASN A 774 18.72 -4.91 -2.84
C ASN A 774 18.87 -3.52 -3.45
N ARG A 775 18.15 -3.24 -4.54
CA ARG A 775 18.22 -1.93 -5.21
C ARG A 775 17.43 -0.90 -4.42
N ARG A 776 18.07 0.22 -4.12
CA ARG A 776 17.46 1.25 -3.27
C ARG A 776 16.64 2.27 -4.07
N VAL A 777 17.08 2.61 -5.29
CA VAL A 777 16.36 3.53 -6.17
C VAL A 777 16.02 2.79 -7.46
N LEU A 778 14.74 2.65 -7.75
CA LEU A 778 14.29 1.98 -8.98
C LEU A 778 14.59 2.85 -10.19
N TYR A 779 14.83 2.19 -11.32
CA TYR A 779 15.07 2.86 -12.60
C TYR A 779 16.36 3.70 -12.57
N ASN A 780 17.33 3.25 -11.75
CA ASN A 780 18.53 4.08 -11.50
C ASN A 780 19.42 4.25 -12.73
N ARG A 781 19.19 3.45 -13.78
CA ARG A 781 19.89 3.66 -15.04
C ARG A 781 19.50 5.01 -15.66
N ALA A 782 18.26 5.51 -15.35
CA ALA A 782 17.84 6.82 -15.81
C ALA A 782 18.54 7.98 -15.10
N SER A 783 19.32 7.68 -14.05
CA SER A 783 20.15 8.69 -13.40
C SER A 783 21.34 9.10 -14.24
N ALA A 784 21.58 8.40 -15.35
CA ALA A 784 22.69 8.68 -16.28
C ALA A 784 22.12 8.95 -17.68
N ASP A 785 22.87 9.67 -18.48
CA ASP A 785 22.47 9.96 -19.85
C ASP A 785 22.68 8.74 -20.76
N ILE A 786 22.40 8.91 -22.05
CA ILE A 786 22.46 7.78 -23.01
C ILE A 786 23.89 7.25 -23.21
N ASN A 787 24.88 7.97 -22.73
CA ASN A 787 26.28 7.53 -22.79
C ASN A 787 26.75 6.93 -21.47
N GLY A 788 25.86 6.85 -20.47
CA GLY A 788 26.17 6.29 -19.18
C GLY A 788 26.83 7.25 -18.21
N LYS A 789 26.73 8.55 -18.47
CA LYS A 789 27.32 9.59 -17.64
C LYS A 789 26.25 10.16 -16.70
N PRO A 790 26.51 10.21 -15.39
CA PRO A 790 25.48 10.71 -14.46
C PRO A 790 25.04 12.14 -14.80
N TRP A 791 23.71 12.39 -14.71
CA TRP A 791 23.21 13.76 -14.85
C TRP A 791 23.82 14.68 -13.79
N ASP A 792 24.01 14.14 -12.58
CA ASP A 792 24.62 14.88 -11.49
C ASP A 792 25.73 14.03 -10.86
N PRO A 793 26.99 14.30 -11.20
CA PRO A 793 28.09 13.50 -10.63
C PRO A 793 28.18 13.56 -9.10
N LYS A 794 27.67 14.61 -8.48
CA LYS A 794 27.70 14.75 -7.01
C LYS A 794 26.74 13.78 -6.32
N ARG A 795 25.69 13.33 -7.03
CA ARG A 795 24.70 12.39 -6.49
C ARG A 795 24.64 11.16 -7.39
N MET A 796 25.78 10.66 -7.78
CA MET A 796 25.88 9.54 -8.73
C MET A 796 25.34 8.26 -8.08
N LEU A 797 24.28 7.69 -8.69
CA LEU A 797 23.79 6.38 -8.30
C LEU A 797 24.55 5.30 -9.05
N ILE A 798 24.57 5.38 -10.38
CA ILE A 798 25.37 4.44 -11.18
C ILE A 798 25.98 5.21 -12.35
N GLN A 799 27.05 4.63 -12.92
CA GLN A 799 27.69 5.16 -14.12
C GLN A 799 28.33 4.02 -14.90
N TRP A 800 28.50 4.26 -16.19
CA TRP A 800 29.16 3.29 -17.07
C TRP A 800 30.68 3.55 -17.04
N ASN A 801 31.46 2.49 -16.73
CA ASN A 801 32.93 2.65 -16.65
C ASN A 801 33.66 2.18 -17.89
N GLY A 802 32.93 1.92 -18.98
CA GLY A 802 33.52 1.40 -20.22
C GLY A 802 33.28 -0.08 -20.43
N SER A 803 32.94 -0.81 -19.36
CA SER A 803 32.70 -2.25 -19.47
C SER A 803 31.47 -2.72 -18.68
N LYS A 804 31.12 -1.99 -17.61
CA LYS A 804 29.94 -2.33 -16.81
C LYS A 804 29.43 -1.10 -16.07
N TRP A 805 28.19 -1.20 -15.57
CA TRP A 805 27.64 -0.18 -14.70
C TRP A 805 28.14 -0.41 -13.28
N THR A 806 28.60 0.66 -12.65
CA THR A 806 29.08 0.65 -11.27
C THR A 806 28.54 1.85 -10.53
N GLY A 807 28.58 1.86 -9.20
CA GLY A 807 28.17 3.05 -8.46
C GLY A 807 27.75 2.78 -7.03
N ASN A 808 26.87 3.66 -6.55
CA ASN A 808 26.45 3.73 -5.17
C ASN A 808 25.11 3.03 -4.92
N ASP A 809 24.55 2.41 -5.94
CA ASP A 809 23.36 1.57 -5.85
C ASP A 809 23.57 0.36 -6.75
N ILE A 810 22.64 -0.56 -6.73
CA ILE A 810 22.71 -1.79 -7.52
C ILE A 810 22.20 -1.51 -8.93
N PRO A 811 23.03 -1.65 -9.97
CA PRO A 811 22.57 -1.32 -11.33
C PRO A 811 21.65 -2.37 -11.92
N ASP A 812 20.72 -1.92 -12.74
CA ASP A 812 19.91 -2.80 -13.59
C ASP A 812 20.74 -3.22 -14.80
N PHE A 813 20.61 -4.51 -15.18
CA PHE A 813 21.29 -5.00 -16.40
C PHE A 813 22.76 -4.57 -16.44
N GLY A 814 23.50 -4.93 -15.37
CA GLY A 814 24.83 -4.39 -15.11
C GLY A 814 25.82 -4.42 -16.26
N ASN A 815 25.66 -5.38 -17.21
CA ASN A 815 26.59 -5.52 -18.33
C ASN A 815 26.02 -4.99 -19.65
N ALA A 816 24.80 -4.46 -19.67
CA ALA A 816 24.18 -3.93 -20.88
C ALA A 816 24.71 -2.52 -21.15
N ALA A 817 25.58 -2.37 -22.15
CA ALA A 817 26.24 -1.11 -22.44
C ALA A 817 25.25 -0.01 -22.85
N PRO A 818 25.61 1.25 -22.62
CA PRO A 818 24.82 2.36 -23.18
C PRO A 818 24.71 2.19 -24.69
N GLY A 819 23.55 2.49 -25.22
CA GLY A 819 23.27 2.33 -26.65
C GLY A 819 22.66 0.98 -27.00
N THR A 820 22.68 0.02 -26.07
CA THR A 820 21.92 -1.22 -26.31
C THR A 820 20.43 -0.90 -26.10
N PRO A 821 19.54 -1.68 -26.71
CA PRO A 821 18.11 -1.38 -26.59
C PRO A 821 17.49 -1.81 -25.25
N THR A 822 18.24 -1.70 -24.17
CA THR A 822 17.74 -1.98 -22.81
C THR A 822 17.51 -0.65 -22.10
N GLY A 823 16.29 -0.16 -22.15
CA GLY A 823 15.95 1.13 -21.55
C GLY A 823 15.88 1.08 -20.04
N PRO A 824 15.87 2.27 -19.40
CA PRO A 824 15.96 2.33 -17.92
C PRO A 824 14.71 1.88 -17.21
N PHE A 825 13.53 1.86 -17.89
CA PHE A 825 12.31 1.43 -17.23
C PHE A 825 12.15 -0.08 -17.42
N ILE A 826 12.78 -0.80 -16.55
CA ILE A 826 13.10 -2.24 -16.65
C ILE A 826 11.89 -3.15 -16.63
N MET A 827 10.71 -2.60 -16.31
CA MET A 827 9.47 -3.36 -16.27
C MET A 827 8.51 -2.97 -17.40
N GLN A 828 9.00 -2.20 -18.39
CA GLN A 828 8.17 -1.79 -19.54
C GLN A 828 8.67 -2.41 -20.83
N PRO A 829 7.75 -2.84 -21.72
CA PRO A 829 8.18 -3.38 -23.02
C PRO A 829 8.93 -2.39 -23.89
N GLU A 830 8.69 -1.09 -23.70
CA GLU A 830 9.43 -0.03 -24.41
C GLU A 830 10.79 0.27 -23.75
N GLY A 831 10.91 -0.08 -22.49
CA GLY A 831 12.04 0.38 -21.68
C GLY A 831 11.94 1.84 -21.31
N MET A 832 10.77 2.46 -21.47
CA MET A 832 10.53 3.90 -21.34
C MET A 832 9.43 4.18 -20.34
N GLY A 833 9.49 5.36 -19.70
CA GLY A 833 8.36 5.86 -18.92
C GLY A 833 7.25 6.31 -19.86
N ARG A 834 6.00 6.09 -19.45
CA ARG A 834 4.87 6.37 -20.33
C ARG A 834 4.18 7.67 -20.00
N LEU A 835 4.26 8.62 -20.91
CA LEU A 835 3.42 9.82 -20.87
C LEU A 835 2.01 9.48 -21.37
N PHE A 836 1.92 8.55 -22.30
CA PHE A 836 0.68 8.03 -22.87
C PHE A 836 0.58 6.57 -22.42
N ALA A 837 -0.45 6.23 -21.66
CA ALA A 837 -0.59 4.87 -21.11
C ALA A 837 -1.34 4.00 -22.10
N ILE A 838 -0.63 3.26 -22.93
CA ILE A 838 -1.27 2.44 -23.96
C ILE A 838 -2.18 1.41 -23.30
N ASN A 839 -3.41 1.36 -23.72
CA ASN A 839 -4.52 0.46 -23.38
C ASN A 839 -4.54 -0.09 -21.96
N LYS A 840 -4.11 0.71 -20.96
CA LYS A 840 -4.04 0.24 -19.58
C LYS A 840 -5.02 0.91 -18.62
N MET A 841 -5.15 2.22 -18.68
CA MET A 841 -6.00 2.93 -17.73
C MET A 841 -7.48 2.79 -18.09
N ALA A 842 -8.35 2.72 -17.09
CA ALA A 842 -9.78 2.56 -17.34
C ALA A 842 -10.37 3.78 -18.00
N GLU A 843 -9.92 5.00 -17.62
CA GLU A 843 -10.59 6.24 -18.01
C GLU A 843 -9.83 7.06 -19.05
N GLY A 844 -8.70 6.58 -19.55
CA GLY A 844 -8.00 7.28 -20.61
C GLY A 844 -6.49 7.15 -20.54
N PRO A 845 -5.80 7.30 -21.68
CA PRO A 845 -4.34 7.23 -21.70
C PRO A 845 -3.65 8.48 -21.18
N PHE A 846 -4.37 9.61 -21.10
CA PHE A 846 -3.96 10.83 -20.43
C PHE A 846 -4.90 11.11 -19.28
N PRO A 847 -4.42 11.71 -18.18
CA PRO A 847 -5.33 12.15 -17.12
C PRO A 847 -6.25 13.29 -17.60
N GLU A 848 -7.48 13.30 -17.08
CA GLU A 848 -8.46 14.34 -17.38
C GLU A 848 -9.23 14.68 -16.12
N HIS A 849 -9.62 15.94 -15.99
CA HIS A 849 -10.39 16.36 -14.81
C HIS A 849 -11.83 15.89 -14.88
N TYR A 850 -12.28 15.21 -13.85
CA TYR A 850 -13.69 14.88 -13.62
C TYR A 850 -14.03 15.23 -12.18
N GLU A 851 -15.24 15.71 -11.97
CA GLU A 851 -15.70 16.07 -10.64
C GLU A 851 -15.97 14.82 -9.80
N PRO A 852 -15.88 14.92 -8.47
CA PRO A 852 -16.36 13.84 -7.62
C PRO A 852 -17.81 13.50 -7.91
N ILE A 853 -18.23 12.27 -7.59
CA ILE A 853 -19.63 11.88 -7.76
C ILE A 853 -20.54 12.84 -7.00
N GLU A 854 -20.15 13.19 -5.75
CA GLU A 854 -20.87 14.18 -4.97
C GLU A 854 -20.13 15.52 -5.10
N THR A 855 -20.38 16.21 -6.20
CA THR A 855 -19.72 17.49 -6.44
C THR A 855 -20.51 18.67 -5.85
N PRO A 856 -19.83 19.63 -5.23
CA PRO A 856 -20.50 20.83 -4.74
C PRO A 856 -20.93 21.77 -5.88
N LEU A 857 -20.45 21.54 -7.10
CA LEU A 857 -20.76 22.41 -8.24
C LEU A 857 -22.00 21.99 -9.01
N GLY A 858 -22.28 20.70 -9.03
CA GLY A 858 -23.35 20.17 -9.86
C GLY A 858 -23.03 20.12 -11.35
N THR A 859 -21.83 20.53 -11.75
CA THR A 859 -21.40 20.55 -13.14
C THR A 859 -19.87 20.37 -13.19
N ASN A 860 -19.36 20.03 -14.36
CA ASN A 860 -17.92 20.03 -14.62
C ASN A 860 -17.60 21.25 -15.46
N PRO A 861 -16.83 22.21 -14.96
CA PRO A 861 -16.55 23.42 -15.72
C PRO A 861 -15.86 23.20 -17.05
N LEU A 862 -15.13 22.09 -17.20
CA LEU A 862 -14.46 21.77 -18.47
C LEU A 862 -15.37 21.01 -19.44
N HIS A 863 -16.28 20.19 -18.91
CA HIS A 863 -17.10 19.29 -19.73
C HIS A 863 -18.51 19.22 -19.16
N PRO A 864 -19.39 20.18 -19.46
CA PRO A 864 -20.70 20.16 -18.84
C PRO A 864 -21.51 18.88 -19.08
N ASN A 865 -21.21 18.17 -20.15
CA ASN A 865 -21.91 16.91 -20.46
C ASN A 865 -21.26 15.67 -19.84
N VAL A 866 -20.09 15.80 -19.23
CA VAL A 866 -19.41 14.68 -18.58
C VAL A 866 -18.95 15.17 -17.22
N VAL A 867 -19.85 15.11 -16.24
CA VAL A 867 -19.59 15.74 -14.94
C VAL A 867 -18.55 14.94 -14.15
N SER A 868 -18.80 13.65 -13.94
CA SER A 868 -17.90 12.81 -13.14
C SER A 868 -17.24 11.78 -14.06
N ASN A 869 -16.32 11.00 -13.48
CA ASN A 869 -15.56 9.99 -14.21
C ASN A 869 -16.51 9.05 -14.95
N PRO A 870 -16.44 8.99 -16.29
CA PRO A 870 -17.47 8.28 -17.08
C PRO A 870 -17.41 6.77 -16.97
N VAL A 871 -16.34 6.20 -16.39
CA VAL A 871 -16.21 4.75 -16.26
C VAL A 871 -16.21 4.29 -14.81
N VAL A 872 -16.50 5.18 -13.87
CA VAL A 872 -16.64 4.78 -12.47
C VAL A 872 -17.89 3.90 -12.33
N ARG A 873 -17.70 2.79 -11.61
CA ARG A 873 -18.77 1.84 -11.36
C ARG A 873 -19.57 2.29 -10.13
N LEU A 874 -20.83 2.58 -10.33
CA LEU A 874 -21.72 2.97 -9.24
C LEU A 874 -22.89 2.01 -9.22
N TYR A 875 -22.93 1.14 -8.21
CA TYR A 875 -24.00 0.15 -8.10
C TYR A 875 -25.34 0.82 -7.75
N GLU A 876 -26.43 0.21 -8.19
CA GLU A 876 -27.76 0.80 -8.05
C GLU A 876 -28.07 1.17 -6.60
N GLN A 877 -27.80 0.29 -5.66
CA GLN A 877 -28.07 0.56 -4.26
C GLN A 877 -27.23 1.71 -3.72
N ASP A 878 -26.01 1.82 -4.19
CA ASP A 878 -25.13 2.90 -3.76
C ASP A 878 -25.52 4.22 -4.39
N ALA A 879 -26.04 4.20 -5.62
CA ALA A 879 -26.52 5.41 -6.30
C ALA A 879 -27.66 6.05 -5.52
N LEU A 880 -28.52 5.24 -4.91
CA LEU A 880 -29.63 5.75 -4.09
C LEU A 880 -29.15 6.43 -2.81
N ARG A 881 -27.90 6.21 -2.43
CA ARG A 881 -27.33 6.75 -1.21
C ARG A 881 -26.36 7.89 -1.49
N MET A 882 -26.39 8.47 -2.69
CA MET A 882 -25.57 9.63 -3.03
C MET A 882 -26.36 10.90 -2.74
N GLY A 883 -25.70 11.87 -2.11
CA GLY A 883 -26.32 13.14 -1.75
C GLY A 883 -26.08 14.21 -2.80
N LYS A 884 -26.90 15.25 -2.74
CA LYS A 884 -26.81 16.40 -3.64
C LYS A 884 -26.54 17.66 -2.85
N LYS A 885 -25.96 18.65 -3.52
CA LYS A 885 -25.56 19.90 -2.87
C LYS A 885 -26.72 20.66 -2.24
N GLU A 886 -27.93 20.46 -2.73
CA GLU A 886 -29.10 21.13 -2.17
C GLU A 886 -29.39 20.71 -0.75
N GLN A 887 -29.09 19.46 -0.40
CA GLN A 887 -29.30 18.93 0.94
C GLN A 887 -27.99 18.88 1.75
N PHE A 888 -26.88 18.69 1.07
CA PHE A 888 -25.57 18.54 1.69
C PHE A 888 -24.60 19.46 0.98
N PRO A 889 -24.56 20.75 1.38
CA PRO A 889 -23.87 21.76 0.57
C PRO A 889 -22.35 21.86 0.78
N TYR A 890 -21.79 21.13 1.74
CA TYR A 890 -20.36 21.29 2.09
C TYR A 890 -19.57 20.05 1.73
N VAL A 891 -18.31 20.26 1.37
CA VAL A 891 -17.42 19.14 1.07
C VAL A 891 -16.91 18.52 2.38
N GLY A 892 -17.08 17.21 2.53
CA GLY A 892 -16.44 16.49 3.63
C GLY A 892 -15.13 15.91 3.17
N THR A 893 -14.12 15.93 4.02
CA THR A 893 -12.84 15.28 3.75
C THR A 893 -12.31 14.67 5.03
N THR A 894 -11.86 13.42 4.93
CA THR A 894 -11.31 12.71 6.08
C THR A 894 -9.80 12.91 6.14
N TYR A 895 -9.24 12.81 7.36
CA TYR A 895 -7.80 12.96 7.52
C TYR A 895 -7.32 12.29 8.80
N ARG A 896 -5.99 12.27 8.97
CA ARG A 896 -5.31 11.60 10.09
C ARG A 896 -4.65 12.63 10.99
N LEU A 897 -4.50 12.26 12.26
CA LEU A 897 -3.87 13.07 13.29
C LEU A 897 -2.51 12.52 13.65
N THR A 898 -1.68 13.36 14.22
CA THR A 898 -0.32 12.96 14.66
C THR A 898 -0.36 11.87 15.72
N GLU A 899 -1.32 11.98 16.65
CA GLU A 899 -1.37 11.15 17.86
C GLU A 899 -2.03 9.80 17.63
N HIS A 900 -2.73 9.61 16.50
CA HIS A 900 -3.49 8.40 16.26
C HIS A 900 -3.11 7.73 14.94
N PHE A 901 -3.25 6.41 14.90
CA PHE A 901 -3.06 5.60 13.70
C PHE A 901 -4.36 4.87 13.41
N HIS A 902 -5.05 5.27 12.35
CA HIS A 902 -6.32 4.68 11.91
C HIS A 902 -7.25 4.48 13.11
N THR A 903 -7.77 3.26 13.32
CA THR A 903 -8.65 2.96 14.45
C THR A 903 -7.99 2.02 15.47
N TRP A 904 -6.65 1.97 15.47
CA TRP A 904 -5.90 1.06 16.35
C TRP A 904 -5.46 1.70 17.65
N THR A 905 -4.98 2.94 17.59
CA THR A 905 -4.33 3.56 18.75
C THR A 905 -5.32 4.05 19.82
N LYS A 906 -6.62 4.02 19.52
CA LYS A 906 -7.62 4.27 20.55
C LYS A 906 -7.64 3.17 21.62
N HIS A 907 -6.92 2.09 21.40
CA HIS A 907 -6.72 0.99 22.35
C HIS A 907 -5.41 1.13 23.13
N ALA A 908 -4.58 2.13 22.83
CA ALA A 908 -3.32 2.43 23.51
C ALA A 908 -3.56 3.65 24.39
N LEU A 909 -3.37 3.49 25.70
CA LEU A 909 -3.77 4.49 26.67
C LEU A 909 -3.07 5.83 26.44
N LEU A 910 -1.77 5.82 26.16
CA LEU A 910 -1.02 7.05 25.91
C LEU A 910 -1.66 7.87 24.78
N ASN A 911 -2.00 7.22 23.69
CA ASN A 911 -2.59 7.88 22.52
C ASN A 911 -4.00 8.36 22.82
N ALA A 912 -4.77 7.56 23.56
CA ALA A 912 -6.13 7.94 23.94
C ALA A 912 -6.14 9.15 24.86
N ILE A 913 -5.10 9.30 25.72
CA ILE A 913 -4.96 10.48 26.55
C ILE A 913 -4.51 11.69 25.72
N ALA A 914 -3.57 11.48 24.79
CA ALA A 914 -3.00 12.58 24.00
C ALA A 914 -4.05 13.23 23.09
N GLN A 915 -5.00 12.45 22.57
CA GLN A 915 -6.07 12.97 21.72
C GLN A 915 -7.36 12.21 22.02
N PRO A 916 -8.08 12.64 23.09
CA PRO A 916 -9.11 11.76 23.66
C PRO A 916 -10.47 11.85 23.02
N GLU A 917 -10.83 12.96 22.39
CA GLU A 917 -12.21 13.23 22.01
C GLU A 917 -12.35 13.49 20.53
N GLN A 918 -13.37 12.87 19.94
CA GLN A 918 -13.71 13.08 18.54
C GLN A 918 -14.11 14.51 18.28
N PHE A 919 -13.62 15.07 17.16
CA PHE A 919 -13.96 16.43 16.76
C PHE A 919 -14.06 16.51 15.24
N VAL A 920 -14.64 17.62 14.77
CA VAL A 920 -14.61 17.99 13.35
C VAL A 920 -14.12 19.42 13.25
N GLU A 921 -13.47 19.76 12.13
CA GLU A 921 -12.94 21.12 11.92
C GLU A 921 -13.80 21.84 10.88
N ILE A 922 -14.13 23.10 11.14
CA ILE A 922 -14.85 23.97 10.21
C ILE A 922 -14.21 25.34 10.19
N SER A 923 -14.44 26.06 9.09
CA SER A 923 -13.94 27.42 8.94
C SER A 923 -14.70 28.39 9.86
N GLU A 924 -14.09 29.54 10.11
CA GLU A 924 -14.76 30.63 10.85
C GLU A 924 -16.01 31.08 10.09
N THR A 925 -15.94 31.12 8.76
CA THR A 925 -17.07 31.56 7.93
C THR A 925 -18.26 30.59 8.05
N LEU A 926 -18.00 29.29 7.98
CA LEU A 926 -19.04 28.28 8.09
C LEU A 926 -19.65 28.30 9.50
N ALA A 927 -18.79 28.41 10.52
CA ALA A 927 -19.24 28.46 11.90
C ALA A 927 -20.19 29.62 12.12
N ALA A 928 -19.84 30.82 11.61
CA ALA A 928 -20.70 32.00 11.73
C ALA A 928 -22.04 31.81 11.03
N ALA A 929 -22.00 31.24 9.82
CA ALA A 929 -23.22 30.99 9.02
C ALA A 929 -24.19 30.04 9.71
N LYS A 930 -23.68 29.11 10.51
CA LYS A 930 -24.46 28.07 11.19
C LYS A 930 -24.70 28.34 12.66
N GLY A 931 -24.20 29.45 13.18
CA GLY A 931 -24.32 29.76 14.61
C GLY A 931 -23.57 28.79 15.51
N ILE A 932 -22.48 28.26 15.04
CA ILE A 932 -21.65 27.28 15.78
C ILE A 932 -20.46 28.01 16.41
N ASN A 933 -20.25 27.77 17.70
CA ASN A 933 -19.07 28.28 18.40
C ASN A 933 -18.07 27.16 18.59
N ASN A 934 -16.78 27.55 18.73
CA ASN A 934 -15.75 26.57 19.01
C ASN A 934 -16.11 25.81 20.31
N GLY A 935 -16.06 24.49 20.26
CA GLY A 935 -16.42 23.64 21.39
C GLY A 935 -17.86 23.18 21.43
N ASP A 936 -18.72 23.72 20.57
CA ASP A 936 -20.10 23.26 20.50
C ASP A 936 -20.17 21.82 19.98
N ARG A 937 -21.17 21.09 20.45
CA ARG A 937 -21.45 19.77 19.88
C ARG A 937 -22.25 19.97 18.61
N VAL A 938 -21.87 19.26 17.56
CA VAL A 938 -22.48 19.38 16.26
C VAL A 938 -22.85 18.01 15.70
N THR A 939 -23.80 17.99 14.77
CA THR A 939 -24.14 16.82 13.98
C THR A 939 -23.68 17.08 12.56
N VAL A 940 -22.84 16.15 12.04
CA VAL A 940 -22.43 16.17 10.64
C VAL A 940 -23.18 15.03 9.98
N SER A 941 -23.82 15.30 8.86
CA SER A 941 -24.65 14.31 8.18
C SER A 941 -24.31 14.23 6.70
N SER A 942 -24.50 13.05 6.14
CA SER A 942 -24.46 12.82 4.70
C SER A 942 -25.70 12.01 4.33
N LYS A 943 -25.84 11.70 3.06
CA LYS A 943 -26.97 10.86 2.63
C LYS A 943 -26.95 9.49 3.31
N ARG A 944 -25.80 9.03 3.83
CA ARG A 944 -25.63 7.70 4.42
C ARG A 944 -25.88 7.65 5.92
N GLY A 945 -25.80 8.78 6.61
CA GLY A 945 -25.99 8.81 8.06
C GLY A 945 -25.38 10.04 8.69
N PHE A 946 -25.11 9.95 9.98
CA PHE A 946 -24.60 11.11 10.72
C PHE A 946 -23.60 10.69 11.79
N ILE A 947 -22.81 11.67 12.22
CA ILE A 947 -21.97 11.56 13.40
C ILE A 947 -22.19 12.81 14.27
N ARG A 948 -21.90 12.69 15.55
CA ARG A 948 -21.90 13.85 16.47
C ARG A 948 -20.50 14.00 17.06
N ALA A 949 -20.02 15.22 17.11
CA ALA A 949 -18.66 15.49 17.60
C ALA A 949 -18.56 16.93 18.05
N VAL A 950 -17.45 17.25 18.69
CA VAL A 950 -17.14 18.62 19.09
C VAL A 950 -16.63 19.39 17.87
N ALA A 951 -17.09 20.61 17.68
CA ALA A 951 -16.63 21.48 16.60
C ALA A 951 -15.35 22.20 17.01
N VAL A 952 -14.35 22.16 16.15
CA VAL A 952 -13.16 22.99 16.24
C VAL A 952 -13.28 24.03 15.13
N VAL A 953 -13.44 25.28 15.52
CA VAL A 953 -13.53 26.40 14.56
C VAL A 953 -12.10 26.85 14.29
N THR A 954 -11.68 26.84 13.02
CA THR A 954 -10.26 26.94 12.70
C THR A 954 -10.01 27.82 11.48
N ARG A 955 -8.80 28.36 11.38
CA ARG A 955 -8.33 29.04 10.19
C ARG A 955 -7.60 28.08 9.25
N ARG A 956 -7.46 26.82 9.62
CA ARG A 956 -6.81 25.82 8.78
C ARG A 956 -7.64 25.42 7.56
N LEU A 957 -8.96 25.68 7.62
CA LEU A 957 -9.88 25.50 6.50
C LEU A 957 -10.52 26.83 6.18
N LYS A 958 -10.47 27.21 4.91
CA LYS A 958 -11.06 28.46 4.44
C LYS A 958 -11.95 28.18 3.23
N PRO A 959 -13.02 28.96 3.05
CA PRO A 959 -13.81 28.78 1.83
C PRO A 959 -12.96 29.11 0.61
N LEU A 960 -13.20 28.39 -0.48
CA LEU A 960 -12.52 28.58 -1.74
C LEU A 960 -13.51 29.12 -2.79
N ASN A 961 -13.03 30.02 -3.65
CA ASN A 961 -13.82 30.52 -4.77
C ASN A 961 -13.63 29.58 -5.95
N VAL A 962 -14.69 28.88 -6.31
CA VAL A 962 -14.66 27.84 -7.33
C VAL A 962 -15.85 28.05 -8.27
N ASN A 963 -15.59 28.25 -9.53
CA ASN A 963 -16.62 28.42 -10.56
C ASN A 963 -17.65 29.46 -10.16
N GLY A 964 -17.19 30.56 -9.58
CA GLY A 964 -18.04 31.69 -9.21
C GLY A 964 -18.82 31.54 -7.92
N GLN A 965 -18.58 30.48 -7.15
CA GLN A 965 -19.26 30.29 -5.88
C GLN A 965 -18.24 29.93 -4.77
N GLN A 966 -18.65 30.10 -3.53
CA GLN A 966 -17.81 29.73 -2.40
C GLN A 966 -18.09 28.30 -1.98
N VAL A 967 -17.03 27.51 -1.80
CA VAL A 967 -17.11 26.10 -1.39
C VAL A 967 -16.43 25.98 -0.02
N GLU A 968 -17.17 25.45 0.96
CA GLU A 968 -16.70 25.18 2.30
C GLU A 968 -16.35 23.71 2.46
N THR A 969 -15.34 23.42 3.27
CA THR A 969 -14.90 22.06 3.57
C THR A 969 -15.01 21.79 5.07
N VAL A 970 -15.54 20.61 5.42
CA VAL A 970 -15.60 20.12 6.80
C VAL A 970 -14.56 19.03 6.94
N GLY A 971 -13.64 19.18 7.88
CA GLY A 971 -12.55 18.23 8.13
C GLY A 971 -12.94 17.19 9.17
N ILE A 972 -12.75 15.92 8.88
CA ILE A 972 -13.28 14.82 9.68
C ILE A 972 -12.16 13.82 10.01
N PRO A 973 -11.58 13.89 11.23
CA PRO A 973 -10.59 12.85 11.63
C PRO A 973 -11.26 11.49 11.77
N ILE A 974 -10.51 10.42 11.47
CA ILE A 974 -11.12 9.08 11.33
C ILE A 974 -10.92 8.16 12.54
N HIS A 975 -10.32 8.62 13.63
CA HIS A 975 -9.68 7.70 14.59
C HIS A 975 -10.60 7.11 15.65
N TRP A 976 -11.86 7.46 15.70
CA TRP A 976 -12.78 7.04 16.75
C TRP A 976 -13.78 6.00 16.26
N GLY A 977 -14.38 5.32 17.21
CA GLY A 977 -15.42 4.35 16.98
C GLY A 977 -16.06 3.96 18.30
N PHE A 978 -16.90 2.94 18.27
CA PHE A 978 -17.62 2.52 19.49
C PHE A 978 -16.83 1.53 20.35
N GLU A 979 -15.59 1.19 19.97
CA GLU A 979 -14.66 0.43 20.82
C GLU A 979 -13.43 1.28 21.12
N GLY A 980 -12.86 1.10 22.30
CA GLY A 980 -11.67 1.85 22.71
C GLY A 980 -11.50 1.80 24.21
N VAL A 981 -10.33 2.28 24.71
CA VAL A 981 -10.05 2.26 26.16
C VAL A 981 -10.44 3.57 26.85
N ALA A 982 -10.75 4.62 26.10
CA ALA A 982 -11.12 5.93 26.68
C ALA A 982 -12.47 6.34 26.11
N ARG A 983 -12.59 7.58 25.65
CA ARG A 983 -13.86 8.05 25.12
C ARG A 983 -14.18 7.34 23.81
N LYS A 984 -15.41 6.89 23.68
CA LYS A 984 -15.90 6.30 22.43
C LYS A 984 -16.48 7.40 21.56
N GLY A 985 -16.62 7.10 20.26
CA GLY A 985 -17.15 8.07 19.33
C GLY A 985 -17.86 7.39 18.19
N TYR A 986 -18.20 8.18 17.19
CA TYR A 986 -18.87 7.69 15.98
C TYR A 986 -17.80 7.31 14.95
N ILE A 987 -18.13 6.35 14.12
CA ILE A 987 -17.27 5.98 13.00
C ILE A 987 -17.43 7.04 11.90
N ALA A 988 -16.33 7.71 11.55
CA ALA A 988 -16.35 8.76 10.55
C ALA A 988 -16.85 8.26 9.19
N ASN A 989 -16.58 7.00 8.86
CA ASN A 989 -17.01 6.40 7.60
C ASN A 989 -18.50 6.10 7.53
N THR A 990 -19.26 6.45 8.56
CA THR A 990 -20.72 6.57 8.41
C THR A 990 -21.08 7.54 7.31
N LEU A 991 -20.23 8.54 7.09
CA LEU A 991 -20.51 9.65 6.17
C LEU A 991 -20.05 9.38 4.74
N THR A 992 -19.12 8.47 4.51
CA THR A 992 -18.43 8.36 3.21
C THR A 992 -19.21 7.50 2.22
N PRO A 993 -19.10 7.79 0.91
CA PRO A 993 -19.87 7.07 -0.11
C PRO A 993 -19.20 5.78 -0.57
N ASN A 994 -20.01 4.80 -0.94
CA ASN A 994 -19.52 3.53 -1.44
C ASN A 994 -19.31 3.58 -2.94
N VAL A 995 -18.27 4.25 -3.37
CA VAL A 995 -17.87 4.38 -4.78
C VAL A 995 -16.35 4.53 -4.81
N GLY A 996 -15.71 4.03 -5.84
CA GLY A 996 -14.25 3.96 -5.86
C GLY A 996 -13.61 4.42 -7.16
N ASP A 997 -12.29 4.46 -7.11
CA ASP A 997 -11.44 4.74 -8.25
C ASP A 997 -11.73 3.77 -9.39
N ALA A 998 -11.78 4.28 -10.62
CA ALA A 998 -12.16 3.48 -11.79
C ALA A 998 -11.22 2.30 -12.04
N ASN A 999 -9.95 2.42 -11.66
CA ASN A 999 -8.94 1.39 -11.93
C ASN A 999 -8.79 0.39 -10.79
N SER A 1000 -8.96 0.81 -9.55
CA SER A 1000 -8.63 0.02 -8.38
C SER A 1000 -9.79 -0.22 -7.44
N GLN A 1001 -10.89 0.52 -7.60
CA GLN A 1001 -12.04 0.50 -6.70
C GLN A 1001 -11.68 0.90 -5.27
N THR A 1002 -10.62 1.69 -5.10
CA THR A 1002 -10.31 2.29 -3.80
C THR A 1002 -11.35 3.37 -3.51
N PRO A 1003 -12.03 3.31 -2.36
CA PRO A 1003 -13.19 4.19 -2.14
C PRO A 1003 -12.85 5.66 -2.04
N GLU A 1004 -13.87 6.48 -2.31
CA GLU A 1004 -13.79 7.94 -2.23
C GLU A 1004 -13.97 8.38 -0.78
N TYR A 1005 -12.88 8.74 -0.12
CA TYR A 1005 -12.94 9.21 1.27
C TYR A 1005 -12.63 10.69 1.42
N LYS A 1006 -12.30 11.38 0.33
CA LYS A 1006 -11.72 12.72 0.43
C LYS A 1006 -12.58 13.82 -0.17
N ALA A 1007 -13.63 13.48 -0.91
CA ALA A 1007 -14.53 14.49 -1.50
C ALA A 1007 -15.93 13.91 -1.58
N PHE A 1008 -16.75 14.24 -0.60
CA PHE A 1008 -18.14 13.82 -0.52
C PHE A 1008 -18.92 14.97 0.10
N LEU A 1009 -20.24 14.90 0.09
CA LEU A 1009 -21.04 16.04 0.54
C LEU A 1009 -21.65 15.76 1.90
N VAL A 1010 -21.61 16.78 2.75
CA VAL A 1010 -22.16 16.75 4.10
C VAL A 1010 -22.94 18.03 4.39
N ASN A 1011 -23.75 17.97 5.44
CA ASN A 1011 -24.30 19.13 6.10
C ASN A 1011 -23.81 19.13 7.54
N ILE A 1012 -23.85 20.29 8.20
CA ILE A 1012 -23.47 20.41 9.60
C ILE A 1012 -24.48 21.34 10.29
N GLU A 1013 -24.89 20.95 11.49
CA GLU A 1013 -25.80 21.72 12.31
C GLU A 1013 -25.38 21.60 13.76
N LYS A 1014 -25.71 22.60 14.56
CA LYS A 1014 -25.53 22.53 16.01
C LYS A 1014 -26.40 21.41 16.56
N ALA A 1015 -25.84 20.54 17.38
CA ALA A 1015 -26.53 19.37 17.89
C ALA A 1015 -27.56 19.75 18.97
#